data_8a63ad9e61a9bca9a315fa64df707d8a
#
_entry.id   8a63ad9e61a9bca9a315fa64df707d8a
#
_cell.length_a   1.000
_cell.length_b   1.000
_cell.length_c   1.000
_cell.angle_alpha   90.00
_cell.angle_beta   90.00
_cell.angle_gamma   90.00
#
_symmetry.space_group_name_H-M   'P 1'
#
loop_
_entity.id
_entity.type
_entity.pdbx_description
1 polymer ?
#
loop_
_entity_poly.entity_id
_entity_poly.type
_entity_poly.pdbx_seq_one_letter_code
_entity_poly.pdbx_strand_id
1 'polypeptide(L)'
;MLNKLLPAVFAVITAGFAAQADDTMTYFTCDFTNGMPSGAVLEDRDNQEQHFSMVQNGFAERDSWIIYREQGTDNYCAASSSRHKAVSGQDPVAADDWLILPRVFVRGGDARMTWRSRSFNDATTRLSSYDIMVSETEGVFDGKPVMSVSKETDMEWVEHSLDLGAYAGKKIYIAFVNNSLNCEMVAVDDIVITGQKGLAELVLTPGEYALGNEAFKLGGKLTAYSKEVVNSLAISVDVEGGQKLQAEYKDLALGYHDTFEFELPGEVSAEYGRSVSYSVSYTVNATEYDAENCATTLLAFKPERKVVVEEATGMWCQYCPKGIVAFEVLQEKYPDTFLGIAVHMNAELDVLALDSYANRNTFTGGAPSAWVDRTIYSTTPMVPVRENGRRTYTTLMGGLETDFLTCLETVPLADIQLYGDMDGNSLNLHTVTRFPVNREGSDIRLAFVVTEDHVWDNRYYQMNRFGGGDEELGGFEKLKGRITEDFEFNHVARALYGDWEGYPGRFPKEITAGESYDNDFKLDLPTTILDMNNARIIGMVIDNASGKVLNANVMSLGTGSLDLVGEDASGLIRVEPSASGVRVVGLGLMDVTVSDLSGRTVARVSANGTADVQIDTCGIYIVTVKGDNGCVAVKVAI
;
A
#
# COMPACT_ATOMS: atom_id res chain seq x y z
N MET A 1 5.60 -36.33 -1.66
CA MET A 1 5.23 -36.74 -3.01
C MET A 1 4.33 -35.68 -3.58
N LEU A 2 4.93 -35.01 -4.38
CA LEU A 2 4.72 -34.51 -5.75
C LEU A 2 3.63 -33.45 -5.95
N ASN A 3 4.17 -32.28 -6.16
CA ASN A 3 3.76 -31.22 -7.12
C ASN A 3 2.71 -31.62 -8.15
N LYS A 4 1.68 -30.79 -8.28
CA LYS A 4 1.14 -30.35 -9.58
C LYS A 4 0.51 -28.96 -9.44
N LEU A 5 1.28 -27.92 -9.74
CA LEU A 5 0.79 -26.64 -10.21
C LEU A 5 0.23 -26.86 -11.62
N LEU A 6 -1.03 -26.54 -11.82
CA LEU A 6 -1.60 -26.34 -13.17
C LEU A 6 -1.68 -24.82 -13.40
N PRO A 7 -1.24 -24.32 -14.56
CA PRO A 7 -1.46 -22.94 -14.91
C PRO A 7 -2.93 -22.72 -15.31
N ALA A 8 -3.51 -21.66 -14.79
CA ALA A 8 -4.81 -21.19 -15.23
C ALA A 8 -4.71 -20.70 -16.68
N VAL A 9 -5.43 -21.37 -17.56
CA VAL A 9 -5.61 -20.95 -18.95
C VAL A 9 -6.68 -19.87 -18.95
N PHE A 10 -6.29 -18.63 -19.21
CA PHE A 10 -7.22 -17.55 -19.55
C PHE A 10 -7.83 -17.84 -20.92
N ALA A 11 -9.11 -18.22 -20.94
CA ALA A 11 -9.89 -18.26 -22.16
C ALA A 11 -10.34 -16.83 -22.48
N VAL A 12 -9.66 -16.18 -23.41
CA VAL A 12 -10.14 -14.94 -24.03
C VAL A 12 -11.32 -15.31 -24.91
N ILE A 13 -12.53 -14.86 -24.53
CA ILE A 13 -13.70 -14.89 -25.40
C ILE A 13 -13.51 -13.78 -26.45
N THR A 14 -13.01 -14.14 -27.60
CA THR A 14 -13.02 -13.28 -28.78
C THR A 14 -14.43 -13.29 -29.37
N ALA A 15 -15.25 -12.28 -29.05
CA ALA A 15 -16.40 -11.94 -29.88
C ALA A 15 -15.87 -11.42 -31.22
N GLY A 16 -16.36 -12.04 -32.30
CA GLY A 16 -15.83 -11.85 -33.63
C GLY A 16 -15.98 -10.42 -34.14
N PHE A 17 -14.84 -9.76 -34.32
CA PHE A 17 -14.69 -8.68 -35.29
C PHE A 17 -13.84 -9.21 -36.45
N ALA A 18 -14.31 -8.88 -37.66
CA ALA A 18 -13.70 -9.28 -38.91
C ALA A 18 -12.21 -8.92 -38.95
N ALA A 19 -11.44 -9.80 -39.54
CA ALA A 19 -10.02 -9.64 -39.78
C ALA A 19 -9.69 -8.26 -40.34
N GLN A 20 -9.19 -7.38 -39.51
CA GLN A 20 -8.48 -6.19 -39.89
C GLN A 20 -7.23 -6.02 -39.04
N ALA A 21 -6.14 -6.22 -39.74
CA ALA A 21 -4.77 -5.81 -39.47
C ALA A 21 -4.17 -6.13 -38.09
N ASP A 22 -3.29 -6.99 -38.17
CA ASP A 22 -2.20 -7.47 -37.32
C ASP A 22 -1.30 -6.38 -36.65
N ASP A 23 -1.66 -5.10 -36.78
CA ASP A 23 -0.88 -3.94 -36.35
C ASP A 23 -1.46 -3.18 -35.14
N THR A 24 -2.63 -3.57 -34.65
CA THR A 24 -3.24 -2.97 -33.46
C THR A 24 -3.00 -3.81 -32.20
N MET A 25 -2.90 -3.15 -31.07
CA MET A 25 -2.83 -3.79 -29.75
C MET A 25 -3.70 -3.04 -28.75
N THR A 26 -4.03 -3.70 -27.68
CA THR A 26 -4.66 -3.08 -26.51
C THR A 26 -3.57 -2.52 -25.61
N TYR A 27 -3.60 -1.21 -25.39
CA TYR A 27 -2.70 -0.51 -24.46
C TYR A 27 -3.18 -0.62 -23.03
N PHE A 28 -4.51 -0.62 -22.85
CA PHE A 28 -5.17 -0.69 -21.56
C PHE A 28 -6.55 -1.32 -21.71
N THR A 29 -6.96 -2.10 -20.72
CA THR A 29 -8.34 -2.59 -20.58
C THR A 29 -8.74 -2.68 -19.12
N CYS A 30 -9.98 -2.31 -18.82
CA CYS A 30 -10.58 -2.46 -17.51
C CYS A 30 -12.10 -2.62 -17.62
N ASP A 31 -12.61 -3.74 -17.10
CA ASP A 31 -14.03 -4.06 -16.97
C ASP A 31 -14.49 -4.04 -15.50
N PHE A 32 -13.64 -3.57 -14.61
CA PHE A 32 -13.84 -3.48 -13.18
C PHE A 32 -14.22 -4.78 -12.46
N THR A 33 -14.25 -5.92 -13.15
CA THR A 33 -14.54 -7.24 -12.55
C THR A 33 -13.54 -7.58 -11.45
N ASN A 34 -12.29 -7.16 -11.60
CA ASN A 34 -11.21 -7.36 -10.63
C ASN A 34 -10.95 -6.14 -9.72
N GLY A 35 -11.91 -5.21 -9.63
CA GLY A 35 -11.77 -3.98 -8.85
C GLY A 35 -11.21 -2.80 -9.66
N MET A 36 -10.78 -1.74 -8.96
CA MET A 36 -10.09 -0.63 -9.59
C MET A 36 -8.75 -1.11 -10.16
N PRO A 37 -8.35 -0.64 -11.36
CA PRO A 37 -7.08 -1.06 -11.94
C PRO A 37 -5.92 -0.57 -11.05
N SER A 38 -4.91 -1.43 -10.90
CA SER A 38 -3.71 -1.10 -10.12
C SER A 38 -3.08 0.20 -10.63
N GLY A 39 -2.78 1.13 -9.72
CA GLY A 39 -2.28 2.46 -10.04
C GLY A 39 -3.35 3.48 -10.43
N ALA A 40 -4.64 3.14 -10.35
CA ALA A 40 -5.71 4.14 -10.42
C ALA A 40 -5.71 5.03 -9.16
N VAL A 41 -6.06 6.30 -9.33
CA VAL A 41 -6.18 7.26 -8.24
C VAL A 41 -7.62 7.77 -8.19
N LEU A 42 -8.20 7.76 -6.99
CA LEU A 42 -9.55 8.27 -6.73
C LEU A 42 -9.44 9.52 -5.87
N GLU A 43 -10.10 10.62 -6.31
CA GLU A 43 -10.08 11.88 -5.58
C GLU A 43 -11.49 12.45 -5.46
N ASP A 44 -11.93 12.72 -4.24
CA ASP A 44 -13.10 13.52 -3.93
C ASP A 44 -12.62 14.96 -3.68
N ARG A 45 -12.87 15.85 -4.64
CA ARG A 45 -12.43 17.25 -4.55
C ARG A 45 -13.53 18.19 -4.06
N ASP A 46 -14.80 17.80 -4.13
CA ASP A 46 -15.91 18.59 -3.60
C ASP A 46 -16.13 18.38 -2.11
N ASN A 47 -15.65 17.26 -1.57
CA ASN A 47 -15.68 16.89 -0.16
C ASN A 47 -17.12 16.95 0.43
N GLN A 48 -18.13 16.59 -0.35
CA GLN A 48 -19.53 16.57 0.07
C GLN A 48 -19.93 15.22 0.66
N GLU A 49 -20.78 15.26 1.69
CA GLU A 49 -21.35 14.02 2.25
C GLU A 49 -22.40 13.43 1.30
N GLN A 50 -22.31 12.14 1.04
CA GLN A 50 -23.26 11.39 0.25
C GLN A 50 -24.63 11.32 0.92
N HIS A 51 -25.70 11.36 0.12
CA HIS A 51 -27.04 11.14 0.62
C HIS A 51 -27.19 9.70 1.16
N PHE A 52 -28.01 9.52 2.20
CA PHE A 52 -28.17 8.21 2.85
C PHE A 52 -28.56 7.07 1.88
N SER A 53 -29.29 7.38 0.78
CA SER A 53 -29.63 6.36 -0.21
C SER A 53 -28.40 5.88 -1.01
N MET A 54 -27.38 6.72 -1.17
CA MET A 54 -26.12 6.33 -1.83
C MET A 54 -25.27 5.50 -0.88
N VAL A 55 -25.27 5.83 0.39
CA VAL A 55 -24.63 5.01 1.43
C VAL A 55 -25.26 3.60 1.48
N GLN A 56 -26.58 3.49 1.29
CA GLN A 56 -27.27 2.18 1.18
C GLN A 56 -26.89 1.42 -0.10
N ASN A 57 -26.44 2.10 -1.14
CA ASN A 57 -25.95 1.52 -2.38
C ASN A 57 -24.44 1.21 -2.37
N GLY A 58 -23.76 1.42 -1.24
CA GLY A 58 -22.37 1.01 -1.04
C GLY A 58 -21.35 2.15 -1.05
N PHE A 59 -21.79 3.40 -1.21
CA PHE A 59 -20.89 4.55 -1.03
C PHE A 59 -20.56 4.75 0.45
N ALA A 60 -19.36 5.20 0.77
CA ALA A 60 -19.05 5.79 2.07
C ALA A 60 -19.72 7.16 2.20
N GLU A 61 -19.62 7.77 3.40
CA GLU A 61 -20.18 9.13 3.60
C GLU A 61 -19.52 10.16 2.67
N ARG A 62 -18.27 9.94 2.30
CA ARG A 62 -17.50 10.75 1.34
C ARG A 62 -16.70 9.82 0.46
N ASP A 63 -17.18 9.61 -0.75
CA ASP A 63 -16.57 8.79 -1.77
C ASP A 63 -16.59 9.54 -3.09
N SER A 64 -15.55 9.36 -3.89
CA SER A 64 -15.53 9.82 -5.29
C SER A 64 -16.10 8.75 -6.22
N TRP A 65 -15.32 7.71 -6.48
CA TRP A 65 -15.72 6.57 -7.31
C TRP A 65 -15.59 5.27 -6.52
N ILE A 66 -16.55 4.37 -6.70
CA ILE A 66 -16.57 3.05 -6.08
C ILE A 66 -16.68 1.96 -7.14
N ILE A 67 -16.31 0.74 -6.78
CA ILE A 67 -16.72 -0.44 -7.55
C ILE A 67 -18.18 -0.74 -7.20
N TYR A 68 -19.03 -0.61 -8.21
CA TYR A 68 -20.46 -0.88 -8.07
C TYR A 68 -20.84 -2.14 -8.84
N ARG A 69 -21.52 -3.06 -8.17
CA ARG A 69 -22.10 -4.21 -8.82
C ARG A 69 -23.52 -3.90 -9.25
N GLU A 70 -23.78 -3.98 -10.54
CA GLU A 70 -25.12 -3.77 -11.10
C GLU A 70 -26.11 -4.79 -10.55
N GLN A 71 -27.22 -4.32 -9.99
CA GLN A 71 -28.21 -5.19 -9.34
C GLN A 71 -28.82 -6.19 -10.33
N GLY A 72 -28.81 -7.47 -9.93
CA GLY A 72 -29.40 -8.57 -10.73
C GLY A 72 -28.48 -9.08 -11.85
N THR A 73 -27.26 -8.58 -11.95
CA THR A 73 -26.25 -9.01 -12.93
C THR A 73 -24.96 -9.42 -12.22
N ASP A 74 -24.00 -9.95 -12.96
CA ASP A 74 -22.63 -10.17 -12.52
C ASP A 74 -21.67 -9.08 -13.08
N ASN A 75 -22.21 -7.96 -13.54
CA ASN A 75 -21.46 -6.82 -14.07
C ASN A 75 -20.95 -5.94 -12.93
N TYR A 76 -19.67 -5.59 -12.97
CA TYR A 76 -19.02 -4.63 -12.11
C TYR A 76 -18.61 -3.40 -12.93
N CYS A 77 -18.76 -2.22 -12.37
CA CYS A 77 -18.40 -0.97 -13.01
C CYS A 77 -17.85 0.02 -11.99
N ALA A 78 -17.17 1.06 -12.44
CA ALA A 78 -16.88 2.20 -11.57
C ALA A 78 -18.08 3.16 -11.57
N ALA A 79 -18.54 3.57 -10.39
CA ALA A 79 -19.68 4.49 -10.24
C ALA A 79 -19.36 5.65 -9.30
N SER A 80 -19.85 6.84 -9.62
CA SER A 80 -19.78 8.04 -8.79
C SER A 80 -21.15 8.71 -8.67
N SER A 81 -21.41 9.37 -7.55
CA SER A 81 -22.70 9.99 -7.23
C SER A 81 -22.55 11.47 -6.89
N SER A 82 -23.41 12.30 -7.48
CA SER A 82 -23.56 13.70 -7.06
C SER A 82 -24.79 13.95 -6.19
N ARG A 83 -25.41 12.88 -5.67
CA ARG A 83 -26.53 12.99 -4.74
C ARG A 83 -26.01 13.17 -3.32
N HIS A 84 -25.70 14.43 -3.01
CA HIS A 84 -25.16 14.81 -1.74
C HIS A 84 -26.24 15.04 -0.69
N LYS A 85 -25.85 14.97 0.57
CA LYS A 85 -26.71 15.27 1.72
C LYS A 85 -27.05 16.76 1.71
N ALA A 86 -28.35 17.07 1.69
CA ALA A 86 -28.80 18.44 1.69
C ALA A 86 -28.46 19.16 3.00
N VAL A 87 -27.82 20.30 2.91
CA VAL A 87 -27.57 21.21 4.03
C VAL A 87 -28.59 22.35 3.98
N SER A 88 -29.32 22.54 5.09
CA SER A 88 -30.38 23.56 5.15
C SER A 88 -29.82 24.98 4.87
N GLY A 89 -30.39 25.65 3.87
CA GLY A 89 -30.02 27.01 3.49
C GLY A 89 -28.79 27.10 2.56
N GLN A 90 -28.31 25.98 2.02
CA GLN A 90 -27.25 25.95 1.02
C GLN A 90 -27.81 25.42 -0.31
N ASP A 91 -27.28 25.93 -1.40
CA ASP A 91 -27.55 25.38 -2.74
C ASP A 91 -26.80 24.05 -2.94
N PRO A 92 -27.33 23.11 -3.74
CA PRO A 92 -26.61 21.87 -4.08
C PRO A 92 -25.26 22.18 -4.74
N VAL A 93 -24.24 21.44 -4.36
CA VAL A 93 -22.89 21.48 -4.94
C VAL A 93 -22.80 20.40 -6.03
N ALA A 94 -22.21 20.72 -7.18
CA ALA A 94 -21.90 19.72 -8.18
C ALA A 94 -20.79 18.81 -7.69
N ALA A 95 -20.78 17.55 -8.11
CA ALA A 95 -19.66 16.66 -7.85
C ALA A 95 -18.38 17.19 -8.53
N ASP A 96 -17.25 16.90 -7.94
CA ASP A 96 -15.91 17.06 -8.49
C ASP A 96 -15.09 15.82 -8.11
N ASP A 97 -15.58 14.66 -8.61
CA ASP A 97 -15.08 13.33 -8.28
C ASP A 97 -14.25 12.79 -9.43
N TRP A 98 -13.02 12.40 -9.12
CA TRP A 98 -12.03 11.99 -10.09
C TRP A 98 -11.72 10.50 -10.01
N LEU A 99 -11.83 9.81 -11.15
CA LEU A 99 -11.25 8.50 -11.41
C LEU A 99 -10.10 8.68 -12.40
N ILE A 100 -8.88 8.67 -11.92
CA ILE A 100 -7.68 8.81 -12.73
C ILE A 100 -7.16 7.41 -13.04
N LEU A 101 -7.13 7.04 -14.32
CA LEU A 101 -6.61 5.76 -14.78
C LEU A 101 -5.09 5.68 -14.61
N PRO A 102 -4.54 4.47 -14.48
CA PRO A 102 -3.09 4.27 -14.54
C PRO A 102 -2.50 4.87 -15.81
N ARG A 103 -1.24 5.25 -15.74
CA ARG A 103 -0.49 5.81 -16.86
C ARG A 103 -0.55 4.89 -18.09
N VAL A 104 -0.93 5.43 -19.22
CA VAL A 104 -0.99 4.74 -20.51
C VAL A 104 0.03 5.31 -21.48
N PHE A 105 0.83 4.47 -22.11
CA PHE A 105 1.71 4.87 -23.19
C PHE A 105 0.98 4.74 -24.52
N VAL A 106 0.71 5.88 -25.17
CA VAL A 106 0.07 5.95 -26.50
C VAL A 106 1.13 5.74 -27.57
N ARG A 107 1.14 4.56 -28.19
CA ARG A 107 2.25 4.14 -29.07
C ARG A 107 2.11 4.62 -30.52
N GLY A 108 0.88 4.86 -30.99
CA GLY A 108 0.61 5.22 -32.38
C GLY A 108 -0.44 6.29 -32.55
N GLY A 109 -0.44 6.95 -33.69
CA GLY A 109 -1.35 8.06 -34.04
C GLY A 109 -2.80 7.66 -34.33
N ASP A 110 -3.12 6.38 -34.32
CA ASP A 110 -4.46 5.82 -34.45
C ASP A 110 -5.08 5.39 -33.12
N ALA A 111 -4.45 5.76 -32.01
CA ALA A 111 -4.88 5.38 -30.69
C ALA A 111 -6.29 5.89 -30.39
N ARG A 112 -7.12 5.00 -29.84
CA ARG A 112 -8.51 5.27 -29.52
C ARG A 112 -8.87 4.64 -28.18
N MET A 113 -9.53 5.40 -27.33
CA MET A 113 -10.21 4.89 -26.14
C MET A 113 -11.68 4.65 -26.46
N THR A 114 -12.22 3.51 -26.05
CA THR A 114 -13.66 3.23 -26.01
C THR A 114 -14.04 2.88 -24.57
N TRP A 115 -15.26 3.20 -24.20
CA TRP A 115 -15.83 2.84 -22.91
C TRP A 115 -17.35 2.84 -23.03
N ARG A 116 -18.01 2.25 -22.04
CA ARG A 116 -19.46 2.39 -21.86
C ARG A 116 -19.74 3.23 -20.64
N SER A 117 -20.80 4.05 -20.69
CA SER A 117 -21.32 4.74 -19.53
C SER A 117 -22.83 4.72 -19.48
N ARG A 118 -23.38 4.94 -18.30
CA ARG A 118 -24.83 5.10 -18.09
C ARG A 118 -25.11 5.95 -16.86
N SER A 119 -26.32 6.53 -16.83
CA SER A 119 -26.86 7.18 -15.66
C SER A 119 -27.85 6.24 -14.94
N PHE A 120 -27.75 6.12 -13.64
CA PHE A 120 -28.69 5.34 -12.82
C PHE A 120 -29.73 6.27 -12.20
N ASN A 121 -30.57 6.87 -13.03
CA ASN A 121 -31.65 7.73 -12.58
C ASN A 121 -33.00 7.16 -12.99
N ASP A 122 -33.99 7.33 -12.12
CA ASP A 122 -35.39 7.01 -12.40
C ASP A 122 -36.16 8.18 -13.06
N ALA A 123 -35.48 9.30 -13.29
CA ALA A 123 -36.06 10.50 -13.85
C ALA A 123 -35.22 11.10 -15.00
N THR A 124 -35.79 11.21 -16.18
CA THR A 124 -35.16 11.77 -17.39
C THR A 124 -34.68 13.24 -17.25
N THR A 125 -34.99 13.89 -16.13
CA THR A 125 -34.61 15.29 -15.86
C THR A 125 -33.33 15.44 -15.05
N ARG A 126 -32.76 14.35 -14.56
CA ARG A 126 -31.55 14.34 -13.70
C ARG A 126 -30.49 13.40 -14.25
N LEU A 127 -30.19 13.57 -15.54
CA LEU A 127 -29.16 12.78 -16.20
C LEU A 127 -27.78 13.28 -15.78
N SER A 128 -26.90 12.34 -15.46
CA SER A 128 -25.53 12.61 -15.03
C SER A 128 -24.69 13.19 -16.16
N SER A 129 -23.67 13.93 -15.78
CA SER A 129 -22.66 14.48 -16.68
C SER A 129 -21.27 14.17 -16.16
N TYR A 130 -20.30 14.06 -17.06
CA TYR A 130 -18.91 13.90 -16.69
C TYR A 130 -18.00 14.44 -17.79
N ASP A 131 -16.77 14.74 -17.40
CA ASP A 131 -15.71 15.17 -18.30
C ASP A 131 -14.62 14.10 -18.41
N ILE A 132 -13.97 14.05 -19.58
CA ILE A 132 -12.72 13.31 -19.78
C ILE A 132 -11.58 14.33 -19.82
N MET A 133 -10.64 14.16 -18.89
CA MET A 133 -9.41 14.95 -18.84
C MET A 133 -8.24 14.09 -19.28
N VAL A 134 -7.26 14.70 -19.95
CA VAL A 134 -6.01 14.05 -20.32
C VAL A 134 -4.83 14.93 -19.89
N SER A 135 -3.83 14.34 -19.27
CA SER A 135 -2.60 15.00 -18.88
C SER A 135 -1.38 14.18 -19.25
N GLU A 136 -0.27 14.84 -19.58
CA GLU A 136 1.04 14.22 -19.77
C GLU A 136 1.86 14.22 -18.45
N THR A 137 1.35 14.88 -17.41
CA THR A 137 1.99 14.99 -16.10
C THR A 137 1.11 14.39 -15.02
N GLU A 138 1.68 13.53 -14.18
CA GLU A 138 0.97 12.89 -13.09
C GLU A 138 0.35 13.91 -12.11
N GLY A 139 -0.92 13.68 -11.77
CA GLY A 139 -1.65 14.51 -10.80
C GLY A 139 -1.97 15.94 -11.27
N VAL A 140 -1.54 16.36 -12.48
CA VAL A 140 -1.74 17.71 -13.00
C VAL A 140 -2.75 17.72 -14.12
N PHE A 141 -3.97 18.19 -13.87
CA PHE A 141 -5.05 18.33 -14.84
C PHE A 141 -5.55 19.78 -14.87
N ASP A 142 -4.71 20.67 -15.42
CA ASP A 142 -4.96 22.11 -15.51
C ASP A 142 -5.56 22.56 -16.86
N GLY A 143 -5.71 21.60 -17.77
CA GLY A 143 -6.30 21.83 -19.10
C GLY A 143 -7.81 21.88 -19.10
N LYS A 144 -8.37 22.03 -20.31
CA LYS A 144 -9.81 21.86 -20.53
C LYS A 144 -10.12 20.39 -20.78
N PRO A 145 -11.36 19.94 -20.48
CA PRO A 145 -11.81 18.62 -20.90
C PRO A 145 -11.55 18.37 -22.38
N VAL A 146 -11.03 17.20 -22.71
CA VAL A 146 -10.88 16.75 -24.11
C VAL A 146 -12.21 16.25 -24.67
N MET A 147 -13.10 15.82 -23.77
CA MET A 147 -14.48 15.45 -24.09
C MET A 147 -15.37 15.71 -22.88
N SER A 148 -16.62 16.09 -23.13
CA SER A 148 -17.65 16.26 -22.10
C SER A 148 -18.93 15.53 -22.52
N VAL A 149 -19.48 14.74 -21.60
CA VAL A 149 -20.78 14.11 -21.71
C VAL A 149 -21.74 14.88 -20.81
N SER A 150 -22.62 15.69 -21.41
CA SER A 150 -23.46 16.62 -20.64
C SER A 150 -24.78 16.04 -20.14
N LYS A 151 -25.21 14.92 -20.70
CA LYS A 151 -26.43 14.20 -20.30
C LYS A 151 -26.27 12.74 -20.70
N GLU A 152 -25.81 11.91 -19.81
CA GLU A 152 -25.76 10.49 -20.06
C GLU A 152 -27.17 9.89 -20.05
N THR A 153 -27.44 8.97 -20.98
CA THR A 153 -28.76 8.36 -21.08
C THR A 153 -29.07 7.50 -19.85
N ASP A 154 -30.34 7.47 -19.48
CA ASP A 154 -30.83 6.72 -18.35
C ASP A 154 -30.93 5.22 -18.65
N MET A 155 -30.59 4.42 -17.66
CA MET A 155 -30.87 2.98 -17.59
C MET A 155 -30.29 2.07 -18.68
N GLU A 156 -29.61 2.61 -19.69
CA GLU A 156 -28.95 1.82 -20.75
C GLU A 156 -27.49 2.22 -20.92
N TRP A 157 -26.66 1.22 -21.17
CA TRP A 157 -25.24 1.44 -21.45
C TRP A 157 -25.05 2.05 -22.85
N VAL A 158 -24.34 3.16 -22.91
CA VAL A 158 -23.97 3.86 -24.15
C VAL A 158 -22.48 3.72 -24.38
N GLU A 159 -22.11 3.32 -25.58
CA GLU A 159 -20.72 3.25 -26.00
C GLU A 159 -20.22 4.64 -26.44
N HIS A 160 -19.05 5.02 -25.95
CA HIS A 160 -18.35 6.25 -26.29
C HIS A 160 -16.98 5.94 -26.87
N SER A 161 -16.41 6.90 -27.57
CA SER A 161 -15.05 6.80 -28.07
C SER A 161 -14.34 8.16 -28.11
N LEU A 162 -13.04 8.15 -27.83
CA LEU A 162 -12.16 9.30 -27.85
C LEU A 162 -10.92 8.97 -28.67
N ASP A 163 -10.59 9.86 -29.62
CA ASP A 163 -9.34 9.80 -30.37
C ASP A 163 -8.18 10.29 -29.48
N LEU A 164 -7.16 9.46 -29.32
CA LEU A 164 -5.95 9.75 -28.55
C LEU A 164 -4.70 9.92 -29.44
N GLY A 165 -4.87 9.94 -30.76
CA GLY A 165 -3.77 10.01 -31.72
C GLY A 165 -2.85 11.24 -31.57
N ALA A 166 -3.38 12.34 -31.02
CA ALA A 166 -2.58 13.53 -30.71
C ALA A 166 -1.50 13.31 -29.63
N TYR A 167 -1.62 12.21 -28.88
CA TYR A 167 -0.68 11.83 -27.82
C TYR A 167 0.27 10.71 -28.24
N ALA A 168 0.38 10.41 -29.53
CA ALA A 168 1.30 9.39 -30.03
C ALA A 168 2.74 9.63 -29.56
N GLY A 169 3.39 8.60 -29.06
CA GLY A 169 4.72 8.65 -28.46
C GLY A 169 4.77 9.13 -27.00
N LYS A 170 3.63 9.47 -26.41
CA LYS A 170 3.56 10.06 -25.07
C LYS A 170 2.93 9.10 -24.06
N LYS A 171 3.32 9.30 -22.79
CA LYS A 171 2.67 8.68 -21.63
C LYS A 171 1.64 9.66 -21.08
N ILE A 172 0.41 9.22 -20.94
CA ILE A 172 -0.71 10.06 -20.51
C ILE A 172 -1.43 9.45 -19.31
N TYR A 173 -2.06 10.32 -18.56
CA TYR A 173 -3.06 10.01 -17.53
C TYR A 173 -4.42 10.47 -18.04
N ILE A 174 -5.43 9.63 -17.90
CA ILE A 174 -6.80 9.93 -18.33
C ILE A 174 -7.66 9.92 -17.06
N ALA A 175 -8.48 10.95 -16.88
CA ALA A 175 -9.40 11.03 -15.78
C ALA A 175 -10.85 11.12 -16.26
N PHE A 176 -11.73 10.34 -15.62
CA PHE A 176 -13.17 10.53 -15.65
C PHE A 176 -13.55 11.41 -14.47
N VAL A 177 -14.18 12.54 -14.73
CA VAL A 177 -14.54 13.52 -13.71
C VAL A 177 -16.04 13.67 -13.67
N ASN A 178 -16.68 13.13 -12.62
CA ASN A 178 -18.11 13.39 -12.40
C ASN A 178 -18.29 14.86 -12.01
N ASN A 179 -19.04 15.59 -12.81
CA ASN A 179 -19.38 16.99 -12.59
C ASN A 179 -20.90 17.21 -12.50
N SER A 180 -21.64 16.15 -12.24
CA SER A 180 -23.10 16.16 -12.14
C SER A 180 -23.59 16.99 -10.96
N LEU A 181 -24.84 17.40 -11.02
CA LEU A 181 -25.50 18.13 -9.93
C LEU A 181 -26.77 17.40 -9.49
N ASN A 182 -26.75 16.87 -8.26
CA ASN A 182 -27.91 16.23 -7.63
C ASN A 182 -28.51 15.08 -8.47
N CYS A 183 -27.62 14.30 -9.10
CA CYS A 183 -27.94 13.06 -9.82
C CYS A 183 -27.62 11.84 -8.94
N GLU A 184 -28.25 10.69 -9.20
CA GLU A 184 -28.00 9.50 -8.38
C GLU A 184 -26.61 8.95 -8.63
N MET A 185 -26.37 8.33 -9.78
CA MET A 185 -25.07 7.79 -10.13
C MET A 185 -24.80 7.93 -11.63
N VAL A 186 -23.56 8.15 -11.97
CA VAL A 186 -22.99 7.84 -13.28
C VAL A 186 -22.06 6.64 -13.11
N ALA A 187 -22.09 5.72 -14.07
CA ALA A 187 -21.17 4.59 -14.10
C ALA A 187 -20.41 4.55 -15.43
N VAL A 188 -19.17 4.09 -15.36
CA VAL A 188 -18.31 3.79 -16.51
C VAL A 188 -17.83 2.35 -16.44
N ASP A 189 -17.68 1.73 -17.62
CA ASP A 189 -17.33 0.32 -17.74
C ASP A 189 -16.67 0.02 -19.08
N ASP A 190 -16.08 -1.18 -19.23
CA ASP A 190 -15.46 -1.66 -20.46
C ASP A 190 -14.51 -0.64 -21.10
N ILE A 191 -13.65 -0.04 -20.29
CA ILE A 191 -12.65 0.91 -20.80
C ILE A 191 -11.59 0.14 -21.56
N VAL A 192 -11.42 0.42 -22.85
CA VAL A 192 -10.41 -0.18 -23.71
C VAL A 192 -9.68 0.90 -24.47
N ILE A 193 -8.36 0.87 -24.43
CA ILE A 193 -7.50 1.75 -25.25
C ILE A 193 -6.72 0.88 -26.21
N THR A 194 -6.95 1.10 -27.51
CA THR A 194 -6.27 0.37 -28.59
C THR A 194 -5.56 1.33 -29.51
N GLY A 195 -4.63 0.81 -30.30
CA GLY A 195 -3.93 1.56 -31.35
C GLY A 195 -2.80 0.74 -31.94
N GLN A 196 -2.01 1.37 -32.83
CA GLN A 196 -0.85 0.74 -33.43
C GLN A 196 0.16 0.33 -32.36
N LYS A 197 0.77 -0.84 -32.60
CA LYS A 197 1.89 -1.33 -31.80
C LYS A 197 3.10 -0.45 -32.11
N GLY A 198 3.43 0.52 -31.26
CA GLY A 198 4.71 1.22 -31.34
C GLY A 198 5.88 0.20 -31.39
N LEU A 199 7.09 0.65 -31.71
CA LEU A 199 8.23 -0.26 -31.87
C LEU A 199 8.62 -0.92 -30.55
N ALA A 200 8.80 -0.13 -29.48
CA ALA A 200 9.25 -0.65 -28.20
C ALA A 200 8.93 0.30 -27.02
N GLU A 201 9.03 -0.23 -25.83
CA GLU A 201 8.93 0.51 -24.56
C GLU A 201 10.23 0.37 -23.77
N LEU A 202 10.66 1.45 -23.17
CA LEU A 202 11.86 1.52 -22.34
C LEU A 202 11.46 1.77 -20.88
N VAL A 203 11.94 0.92 -19.98
CA VAL A 203 11.80 1.09 -18.53
C VAL A 203 13.20 1.24 -17.94
N LEU A 204 13.45 2.35 -17.24
CA LEU A 204 14.74 2.62 -16.61
C LEU A 204 14.92 1.89 -15.28
N THR A 205 16.19 1.60 -14.98
CA THR A 205 16.64 1.08 -13.68
C THR A 205 17.91 1.82 -13.23
N PRO A 206 18.01 2.19 -11.93
CA PRO A 206 16.97 2.10 -10.94
C PRO A 206 15.83 3.06 -11.26
N GLY A 207 14.64 2.79 -10.68
CA GLY A 207 13.49 3.70 -10.77
C GLY A 207 13.62 4.88 -9.80
N GLU A 208 12.55 5.16 -9.03
CA GLU A 208 12.48 6.30 -8.10
C GLU A 208 13.53 6.24 -6.98
N TYR A 209 13.96 5.03 -6.57
CA TYR A 209 14.94 4.84 -5.50
C TYR A 209 16.07 3.92 -5.92
N ALA A 210 17.29 4.25 -5.45
CA ALA A 210 18.48 3.43 -5.56
C ALA A 210 19.15 3.26 -4.19
N LEU A 211 19.81 2.14 -3.98
CA LEU A 211 20.68 1.88 -2.83
C LEU A 211 22.13 1.83 -3.32
N GLY A 212 23.04 2.53 -2.70
CA GLY A 212 24.45 2.52 -3.11
C GLY A 212 25.30 3.56 -2.38
N ASN A 213 26.53 3.77 -2.89
CA ASN A 213 27.55 4.63 -2.25
C ASN A 213 27.66 5.93 -2.97
N GLU A 214 27.07 6.97 -2.86
CA GLU A 214 27.28 8.30 -3.48
C GLU A 214 27.10 8.36 -5.02
N ALA A 215 26.88 7.23 -5.69
CA ALA A 215 26.60 7.17 -7.11
C ALA A 215 25.80 5.91 -7.46
N PHE A 216 25.10 5.94 -8.59
CA PHE A 216 24.38 4.80 -9.13
C PHE A 216 24.54 4.71 -10.65
N LYS A 217 24.41 3.51 -11.18
CA LYS A 217 24.39 3.27 -12.62
C LYS A 217 22.97 3.32 -13.14
N LEU A 218 22.79 3.99 -14.26
CA LEU A 218 21.54 3.94 -15.01
C LEU A 218 21.60 2.84 -16.05
N GLY A 219 20.55 2.12 -16.16
CA GLY A 219 20.31 1.13 -17.19
C GLY A 219 18.83 1.02 -17.48
N GLY A 220 18.41 -0.11 -18.00
CA GLY A 220 17.01 -0.35 -18.24
C GLY A 220 16.74 -1.60 -19.04
N LYS A 221 15.46 -1.76 -19.34
CA LYS A 221 14.94 -2.83 -20.17
C LYS A 221 14.12 -2.24 -21.31
N LEU A 222 14.51 -2.57 -22.55
CA LEU A 222 13.73 -2.31 -23.74
C LEU A 222 12.88 -3.54 -24.04
N THR A 223 11.58 -3.40 -24.22
CA THR A 223 10.67 -4.46 -24.63
C THR A 223 10.10 -4.13 -26.01
N ALA A 224 10.28 -5.01 -26.98
CA ALA A 224 9.72 -4.85 -28.32
C ALA A 224 8.23 -5.23 -28.36
N TYR A 225 7.42 -4.38 -28.98
CA TYR A 225 5.97 -4.60 -29.08
C TYR A 225 5.46 -4.56 -30.53
N SER A 226 6.36 -4.59 -31.48
CA SER A 226 6.01 -4.61 -32.91
C SER A 226 6.44 -5.93 -33.57
N LYS A 227 5.80 -6.26 -34.68
CA LYS A 227 6.31 -7.30 -35.59
C LYS A 227 7.52 -6.84 -36.37
N GLU A 228 7.72 -5.54 -36.47
CA GLU A 228 8.97 -4.99 -36.98
C GLU A 228 10.08 -5.33 -36.00
N VAL A 229 11.15 -5.92 -36.53
CA VAL A 229 12.31 -6.28 -35.72
C VAL A 229 12.99 -5.04 -35.18
N VAL A 230 13.16 -4.94 -33.88
CA VAL A 230 13.92 -3.88 -33.24
C VAL A 230 15.41 -4.22 -33.34
N ASN A 231 16.13 -3.44 -34.14
CA ASN A 231 17.53 -3.67 -34.43
C ASN A 231 18.47 -2.69 -33.70
N SER A 232 17.97 -1.53 -33.28
CA SER A 232 18.81 -0.53 -32.61
C SER A 232 18.07 0.25 -31.54
N LEU A 233 18.82 0.62 -30.51
CA LEU A 233 18.47 1.57 -29.47
C LEU A 233 19.58 2.60 -29.36
N ALA A 234 19.25 3.87 -29.52
CA ALA A 234 20.12 4.99 -29.13
C ALA A 234 19.44 5.69 -27.95
N ILE A 235 20.17 5.91 -26.87
CA ILE A 235 19.66 6.52 -25.65
C ILE A 235 20.57 7.65 -25.18
N SER A 236 19.97 8.73 -24.72
CA SER A 236 20.64 9.89 -24.14
C SER A 236 19.95 10.30 -22.85
N VAL A 237 20.74 10.45 -21.80
CA VAL A 237 20.28 10.92 -20.49
C VAL A 237 21.04 12.20 -20.16
N ASP A 238 20.31 13.30 -20.02
CA ASP A 238 20.83 14.58 -19.57
C ASP A 238 20.56 14.71 -18.06
N VAL A 239 21.63 14.63 -17.25
CA VAL A 239 21.56 14.65 -15.78
C VAL A 239 21.65 16.09 -15.29
N GLU A 240 20.93 16.41 -14.24
CA GLU A 240 21.05 17.66 -13.51
C GLU A 240 22.52 17.95 -13.14
N GLY A 241 22.98 19.17 -13.37
CA GLY A 241 24.42 19.54 -13.21
C GLY A 241 25.26 19.37 -14.48
N GLY A 242 24.64 18.92 -15.60
CA GLY A 242 25.26 18.98 -16.94
C GLY A 242 26.01 17.71 -17.37
N GLN A 243 25.93 16.62 -16.60
CA GLN A 243 26.45 15.32 -17.04
C GLN A 243 25.53 14.75 -18.12
N LYS A 244 26.13 14.14 -19.14
CA LYS A 244 25.38 13.45 -20.19
C LYS A 244 25.87 12.03 -20.36
N LEU A 245 24.94 11.07 -20.26
CA LEU A 245 25.20 9.65 -20.51
C LEU A 245 24.54 9.25 -21.82
N GLN A 246 25.28 8.55 -22.66
CA GLN A 246 24.80 8.14 -23.98
C GLN A 246 25.27 6.73 -24.31
N ALA A 247 24.42 5.97 -24.97
CA ALA A 247 24.77 4.67 -25.51
C ALA A 247 24.03 4.41 -26.83
N GLU A 248 24.60 3.61 -27.68
CA GLU A 248 24.02 3.11 -28.92
C GLU A 248 24.22 1.60 -28.99
N TYR A 249 23.13 0.87 -29.17
CA TYR A 249 23.10 -0.59 -29.29
C TYR A 249 22.57 -0.93 -30.68
N LYS A 250 23.26 -1.83 -31.40
CA LYS A 250 22.93 -2.25 -32.77
C LYS A 250 22.83 -3.75 -32.86
N ASP A 251 22.22 -4.23 -33.92
CA ASP A 251 22.05 -5.67 -34.21
C ASP A 251 21.32 -6.43 -33.10
N LEU A 252 20.33 -5.79 -32.46
CA LEU A 252 19.56 -6.37 -31.34
C LEU A 252 18.68 -7.52 -31.77
N ALA A 253 18.10 -7.44 -32.96
CA ALA A 253 17.23 -8.46 -33.55
C ALA A 253 16.04 -8.89 -32.66
N LEU A 254 15.44 -7.95 -31.91
CA LEU A 254 14.34 -8.23 -31.02
C LEU A 254 13.04 -8.40 -31.81
N GLY A 255 12.41 -9.57 -31.67
CA GLY A 255 11.07 -9.83 -32.14
C GLY A 255 9.99 -9.40 -31.13
N TYR A 256 8.75 -9.64 -31.46
CA TYR A 256 7.60 -9.27 -30.63
C TYR A 256 7.68 -9.87 -29.22
N HIS A 257 7.63 -9.03 -28.19
CA HIS A 257 7.80 -9.31 -26.76
C HIS A 257 9.22 -9.72 -26.34
N ASP A 258 10.20 -9.71 -27.24
CA ASP A 258 11.58 -9.87 -26.81
C ASP A 258 12.04 -8.65 -26.02
N THR A 259 12.98 -8.87 -25.11
CA THR A 259 13.52 -7.85 -24.22
C THR A 259 15.03 -7.73 -24.37
N PHE A 260 15.53 -6.51 -24.17
CA PHE A 260 16.95 -6.23 -24.12
C PHE A 260 17.26 -5.40 -22.87
N GLU A 261 18.08 -5.95 -22.00
CA GLU A 261 18.58 -5.24 -20.82
C GLU A 261 19.90 -4.53 -21.18
N PHE A 262 20.06 -3.31 -20.69
CA PHE A 262 21.24 -2.49 -20.94
C PHE A 262 21.69 -1.71 -19.71
N GLU A 263 22.95 -1.32 -19.69
CA GLU A 263 23.55 -0.42 -18.71
C GLU A 263 24.23 0.72 -19.44
N LEU A 264 24.03 1.97 -19.00
CA LEU A 264 24.68 3.13 -19.58
C LEU A 264 26.14 3.24 -19.09
N PRO A 265 27.04 3.70 -19.93
CA PRO A 265 28.45 3.94 -19.54
C PRO A 265 28.53 5.14 -18.59
N GLY A 266 29.08 4.90 -17.40
CA GLY A 266 29.26 5.92 -16.38
C GLY A 266 28.29 5.76 -15.20
N GLU A 267 28.44 6.61 -14.22
CA GLU A 267 27.63 6.64 -12.99
C GLU A 267 27.07 8.03 -12.80
N VAL A 268 25.88 8.10 -12.23
CA VAL A 268 25.25 9.36 -11.79
C VAL A 268 25.67 9.60 -10.35
N SER A 269 26.35 10.71 -10.10
CA SER A 269 26.72 11.12 -8.74
C SER A 269 25.49 11.60 -7.99
N ALA A 270 25.35 11.16 -6.76
CA ALA A 270 24.26 11.56 -5.87
C ALA A 270 24.75 11.61 -4.41
N GLU A 271 24.17 12.49 -3.61
CA GLU A 271 24.32 12.45 -2.17
C GLU A 271 23.22 11.56 -1.56
N TYR A 272 23.55 10.83 -0.49
CA TYR A 272 22.55 10.07 0.25
C TYR A 272 21.37 10.93 0.67
N GLY A 273 20.18 10.38 0.51
CA GLY A 273 18.94 11.00 0.92
C GLY A 273 18.46 12.12 0.01
N ARG A 274 19.11 12.37 -1.12
CA ARG A 274 18.73 13.38 -2.11
C ARG A 274 18.34 12.75 -3.44
N SER A 275 17.48 13.44 -4.16
CA SER A 275 17.06 13.07 -5.52
C SER A 275 17.96 13.75 -6.54
N VAL A 276 18.27 13.02 -7.61
CA VAL A 276 18.92 13.53 -8.82
C VAL A 276 17.91 13.45 -9.95
N SER A 277 17.67 14.60 -10.58
CA SER A 277 16.78 14.70 -11.74
C SER A 277 17.55 14.48 -13.04
N TYR A 278 16.90 13.87 -14.02
CA TYR A 278 17.46 13.67 -15.36
C TYR A 278 16.35 13.54 -16.40
N SER A 279 16.69 13.89 -17.64
CA SER A 279 15.79 13.78 -18.78
C SER A 279 16.32 12.71 -19.73
N VAL A 280 15.43 11.80 -20.13
CA VAL A 280 15.76 10.64 -20.96
C VAL A 280 15.11 10.77 -22.31
N SER A 281 15.89 10.73 -23.37
CA SER A 281 15.42 10.63 -24.76
C SER A 281 15.99 9.37 -25.41
N TYR A 282 15.24 8.73 -26.26
CA TYR A 282 15.72 7.54 -26.95
C TYR A 282 15.12 7.38 -28.35
N THR A 283 15.83 6.67 -29.20
CA THR A 283 15.42 6.32 -30.56
C THR A 283 15.49 4.82 -30.73
N VAL A 284 14.42 4.21 -31.20
CA VAL A 284 14.35 2.78 -31.54
C VAL A 284 14.25 2.65 -33.05
N ASN A 285 15.19 1.95 -33.67
CA ASN A 285 15.42 1.97 -35.11
C ASN A 285 15.59 3.43 -35.60
N ALA A 286 14.58 4.01 -36.24
CA ALA A 286 14.57 5.41 -36.68
C ALA A 286 13.47 6.24 -36.01
N THR A 287 12.73 5.66 -35.07
CA THR A 287 11.62 6.31 -34.37
C THR A 287 12.11 6.96 -33.10
N GLU A 288 11.98 8.27 -33.00
CA GLU A 288 12.30 9.06 -31.81
C GLU A 288 11.13 9.01 -30.81
N TYR A 289 11.45 8.94 -29.53
CA TYR A 289 10.52 9.02 -28.41
C TYR A 289 10.81 10.28 -27.60
N ASP A 290 9.74 10.96 -27.19
CA ASP A 290 9.84 12.20 -26.41
C ASP A 290 10.70 12.01 -25.16
N ALA A 291 11.37 13.08 -24.77
CA ALA A 291 12.14 13.10 -23.54
C ALA A 291 11.22 12.93 -22.32
N GLU A 292 11.60 12.06 -21.41
CA GLU A 292 10.90 11.83 -20.15
C GLU A 292 11.77 12.36 -19.00
N ASN A 293 11.16 13.17 -18.12
CA ASN A 293 11.81 13.63 -16.91
C ASN A 293 11.67 12.56 -15.84
N CYS A 294 12.79 12.17 -15.27
CA CYS A 294 12.89 11.16 -14.23
C CYS A 294 13.70 11.72 -13.06
N ALA A 295 13.58 11.07 -11.92
CA ALA A 295 14.43 11.33 -10.76
C ALA A 295 14.68 10.03 -10.01
N THR A 296 15.87 9.90 -9.43
CA THR A 296 16.22 8.80 -8.54
C THR A 296 16.74 9.35 -7.22
N THR A 297 16.18 8.87 -6.13
CA THR A 297 16.63 9.21 -4.77
C THR A 297 17.57 8.13 -4.25
N LEU A 298 18.76 8.52 -3.80
CA LEU A 298 19.73 7.60 -3.24
C LEU A 298 19.44 7.35 -1.76
N LEU A 299 19.04 6.12 -1.43
CA LEU A 299 18.76 5.71 -0.06
C LEU A 299 20.06 5.43 0.71
N ALA A 300 20.20 5.95 1.92
CA ALA A 300 21.31 5.64 2.81
C ALA A 300 21.30 4.17 3.27
N PHE A 301 20.12 3.56 3.36
CA PHE A 301 19.91 2.14 3.65
C PHE A 301 18.50 1.74 3.18
N LYS A 302 18.21 0.43 3.13
CA LYS A 302 16.87 -0.08 2.81
C LYS A 302 16.17 -0.52 4.10
N PRO A 303 15.13 0.17 4.57
CA PRO A 303 14.35 -0.27 5.73
C PRO A 303 13.57 -1.55 5.41
N GLU A 304 13.28 -2.34 6.46
CA GLU A 304 12.29 -3.42 6.34
C GLU A 304 10.88 -2.85 6.33
N ARG A 305 10.07 -3.30 5.38
CA ARG A 305 8.69 -2.83 5.23
C ARG A 305 7.75 -3.58 6.15
N LYS A 306 7.00 -2.84 6.98
CA LYS A 306 5.81 -3.33 7.69
C LYS A 306 4.64 -2.39 7.41
N VAL A 307 3.46 -2.96 7.27
CA VAL A 307 2.23 -2.23 6.90
C VAL A 307 1.25 -2.30 8.06
N VAL A 308 0.82 -1.15 8.53
CA VAL A 308 -0.18 -1.03 9.60
C VAL A 308 -1.57 -1.02 8.99
N VAL A 309 -2.45 -1.86 9.53
CA VAL A 309 -3.87 -1.88 9.17
C VAL A 309 -4.70 -1.61 10.42
N GLU A 310 -5.35 -0.46 10.45
CA GLU A 310 -6.22 0.00 11.56
C GLU A 310 -7.68 -0.21 11.15
N GLU A 311 -8.33 -1.27 11.66
CA GLU A 311 -9.71 -1.63 11.31
C GLU A 311 -10.70 -1.12 12.34
N ALA A 312 -11.71 -0.37 11.90
CA ALA A 312 -12.89 -0.04 12.69
C ALA A 312 -13.81 -1.26 12.81
N THR A 313 -14.07 -1.72 14.03
CA THR A 313 -14.84 -2.91 14.31
C THR A 313 -15.73 -2.75 15.55
N GLY A 314 -16.47 -3.78 15.92
CA GLY A 314 -17.24 -3.79 17.15
C GLY A 314 -18.06 -5.06 17.36
N MET A 315 -18.21 -5.47 18.62
CA MET A 315 -19.01 -6.64 19.00
C MET A 315 -20.47 -6.56 18.52
N TRP A 316 -21.04 -5.35 18.48
CA TRP A 316 -22.39 -5.06 18.01
C TRP A 316 -22.55 -5.10 16.49
N CYS A 317 -21.46 -5.02 15.76
CA CYS A 317 -21.45 -4.90 14.31
C CYS A 317 -21.67 -6.27 13.65
N GLN A 318 -22.84 -6.46 13.05
CA GLN A 318 -23.18 -7.74 12.42
C GLN A 318 -22.42 -8.04 11.12
N TYR A 319 -21.76 -7.06 10.51
CA TYR A 319 -20.99 -7.19 9.29
C TYR A 319 -19.47 -7.31 9.54
N CYS A 320 -19.01 -7.00 10.75
CA CYS A 320 -17.61 -7.03 11.13
C CYS A 320 -16.93 -8.42 11.06
N PRO A 321 -17.64 -9.56 11.02
CA PRO A 321 -16.99 -10.81 10.63
C PRO A 321 -16.17 -10.76 9.33
N LYS A 322 -16.49 -9.86 8.39
CA LYS A 322 -15.68 -9.67 7.18
C LYS A 322 -14.29 -9.09 7.49
N GLY A 323 -14.21 -8.12 8.39
CA GLY A 323 -12.94 -7.55 8.82
C GLY A 323 -12.10 -8.55 9.60
N ILE A 324 -12.75 -9.29 10.52
CA ILE A 324 -12.08 -10.33 11.30
C ILE A 324 -11.43 -11.37 10.37
N VAL A 325 -12.18 -11.91 9.41
CA VAL A 325 -11.67 -12.90 8.46
C VAL A 325 -10.59 -12.28 7.54
N ALA A 326 -10.73 -11.02 7.16
CA ALA A 326 -9.71 -10.34 6.37
C ALA A 326 -8.38 -10.22 7.15
N PHE A 327 -8.44 -9.91 8.44
CA PHE A 327 -7.25 -9.87 9.31
C PHE A 327 -6.60 -11.25 9.48
N GLU A 328 -7.42 -12.30 9.67
CA GLU A 328 -6.92 -13.68 9.73
C GLU A 328 -6.17 -14.07 8.45
N VAL A 329 -6.73 -13.72 7.28
CA VAL A 329 -6.09 -13.97 5.98
C VAL A 329 -4.77 -13.20 5.84
N LEU A 330 -4.72 -11.92 6.24
CA LEU A 330 -3.50 -11.13 6.18
C LEU A 330 -2.44 -11.65 7.15
N GLN A 331 -2.83 -12.00 8.39
CA GLN A 331 -1.92 -12.56 9.38
C GLN A 331 -1.34 -13.91 8.94
N GLU A 332 -2.14 -14.77 8.30
CA GLU A 332 -1.68 -16.06 7.79
C GLU A 332 -0.71 -15.91 6.60
N LYS A 333 -1.04 -15.01 5.66
CA LYS A 333 -0.25 -14.83 4.43
C LYS A 333 1.00 -13.96 4.61
N TYR A 334 0.94 -12.97 5.50
CA TYR A 334 1.97 -11.92 5.64
C TYR A 334 2.40 -11.70 7.10
N PRO A 335 2.75 -12.76 7.85
CA PRO A 335 2.97 -12.68 9.31
C PRO A 335 4.09 -11.71 9.71
N ASP A 336 5.10 -11.52 8.84
CA ASP A 336 6.26 -10.68 9.14
C ASP A 336 6.06 -9.20 8.76
N THR A 337 5.07 -8.90 7.92
CA THR A 337 4.86 -7.55 7.37
C THR A 337 3.51 -6.94 7.73
N PHE A 338 2.53 -7.73 8.11
CA PHE A 338 1.21 -7.26 8.53
C PHE A 338 1.19 -6.90 10.02
N LEU A 339 0.75 -5.68 10.34
CA LEU A 339 0.52 -5.19 11.70
C LEU A 339 -0.95 -4.78 11.85
N GLY A 340 -1.78 -5.71 12.32
CA GLY A 340 -3.22 -5.50 12.50
C GLY A 340 -3.54 -4.80 13.81
N ILE A 341 -4.48 -3.86 13.76
CA ILE A 341 -5.04 -3.13 14.91
C ILE A 341 -6.57 -3.11 14.76
N ALA A 342 -7.26 -3.90 15.57
CA ALA A 342 -8.72 -3.92 15.61
C ALA A 342 -9.23 -2.85 16.60
N VAL A 343 -9.75 -1.77 16.05
CA VAL A 343 -10.23 -0.61 16.82
C VAL A 343 -11.72 -0.78 17.07
N HIS A 344 -12.08 -1.28 18.26
CA HIS A 344 -13.47 -1.38 18.68
C HIS A 344 -14.08 -0.01 18.93
N MET A 345 -15.29 0.20 18.41
CA MET A 345 -16.03 1.47 18.44
C MET A 345 -17.26 1.39 19.33
N ASN A 346 -17.69 2.55 19.85
CA ASN A 346 -18.94 2.75 20.58
C ASN A 346 -18.96 2.07 21.95
N ALA A 347 -18.37 2.74 22.95
CA ALA A 347 -18.28 2.27 24.34
C ALA A 347 -19.64 2.00 25.02
N GLU A 348 -20.75 2.52 24.49
CA GLU A 348 -22.08 2.19 25.01
C GLU A 348 -22.52 0.75 24.66
N LEU A 349 -22.03 0.21 23.55
CA LEU A 349 -22.38 -1.11 23.01
C LEU A 349 -21.25 -2.13 23.07
N ASP A 350 -20.03 -1.68 23.26
CA ASP A 350 -18.82 -2.49 23.18
C ASP A 350 -17.84 -2.18 24.30
N VAL A 351 -17.63 -3.12 25.20
CA VAL A 351 -16.71 -2.93 26.34
C VAL A 351 -15.24 -2.97 25.94
N LEU A 352 -14.92 -3.36 24.70
CA LEU A 352 -13.58 -3.30 24.13
C LEU A 352 -13.32 -1.96 23.41
N ALA A 353 -14.33 -1.11 23.30
CA ALA A 353 -14.20 0.16 22.57
C ALA A 353 -13.16 1.08 23.21
N LEU A 354 -12.37 1.69 22.37
CA LEU A 354 -11.37 2.67 22.72
C LEU A 354 -11.72 4.01 22.03
N ASP A 355 -12.64 4.78 22.66
CA ASP A 355 -13.23 5.99 22.08
C ASP A 355 -12.17 7.08 21.79
N SER A 356 -11.04 7.08 22.50
CA SER A 356 -9.90 7.97 22.20
C SER A 356 -9.25 7.67 20.85
N TYR A 357 -9.39 6.43 20.35
CA TYR A 357 -8.88 5.99 19.06
C TYR A 357 -9.98 6.02 17.98
N ALA A 358 -11.16 5.50 18.32
CA ALA A 358 -12.28 5.30 17.42
C ALA A 358 -13.13 6.57 17.24
N ASN A 359 -12.51 7.66 16.82
CA ASN A 359 -13.23 8.90 16.59
C ASN A 359 -13.93 8.87 15.21
N ARG A 360 -15.14 9.43 15.14
CA ARG A 360 -15.96 9.45 13.91
C ARG A 360 -15.29 10.17 12.75
N ASN A 361 -14.38 11.10 13.04
CA ASN A 361 -13.64 11.82 11.99
C ASN A 361 -12.50 10.98 11.41
N THR A 362 -12.13 9.87 12.07
CA THR A 362 -11.04 8.98 11.66
C THR A 362 -11.56 7.81 10.82
N PHE A 363 -12.72 7.25 11.21
CA PHE A 363 -13.36 6.12 10.51
C PHE A 363 -14.74 6.52 9.99
N THR A 364 -14.76 7.29 8.91
CA THR A 364 -15.98 7.91 8.35
C THR A 364 -16.93 6.90 7.71
N GLY A 365 -16.41 5.77 7.21
CA GLY A 365 -17.19 4.69 6.59
C GLY A 365 -17.91 3.77 7.58
N GLY A 366 -17.71 3.95 8.89
CA GLY A 366 -18.26 3.06 9.92
C GLY A 366 -17.51 1.73 10.01
N ALA A 367 -18.18 0.67 10.49
CA ALA A 367 -17.56 -0.64 10.67
C ALA A 367 -18.29 -1.72 9.82
N PRO A 368 -17.53 -2.66 9.14
CA PRO A 368 -16.08 -2.73 9.09
C PRO A 368 -15.49 -1.80 8.02
N SER A 369 -14.42 -1.10 8.34
CA SER A 369 -13.60 -0.33 7.41
C SER A 369 -12.18 -0.24 7.96
N ALA A 370 -11.18 0.06 7.14
CA ALA A 370 -9.81 0.07 7.61
C ALA A 370 -8.97 1.17 6.95
N TRP A 371 -8.03 1.74 7.69
CA TRP A 371 -6.90 2.48 7.15
C TRP A 371 -5.71 1.55 6.95
N VAL A 372 -5.09 1.60 5.79
CA VAL A 372 -3.83 0.93 5.48
C VAL A 372 -2.74 2.00 5.41
N ASP A 373 -1.80 1.98 6.36
CA ASP A 373 -0.76 3.00 6.59
C ASP A 373 -1.29 4.45 6.62
N ARG A 374 -2.56 4.62 6.94
CA ARG A 374 -3.26 5.93 6.85
C ARG A 374 -3.13 6.57 5.46
N THR A 375 -2.89 5.75 4.44
CA THR A 375 -2.72 6.15 3.04
C THR A 375 -3.93 5.75 2.21
N ILE A 376 -4.45 4.54 2.43
CA ILE A 376 -5.64 4.01 1.72
C ILE A 376 -6.72 3.73 2.76
N TYR A 377 -7.92 4.24 2.50
CA TYR A 377 -9.09 3.94 3.33
C TYR A 377 -9.96 2.88 2.67
N SER A 378 -9.90 1.66 3.18
CA SER A 378 -10.65 0.51 2.68
C SER A 378 -12.02 0.44 3.33
N THR A 379 -13.08 0.59 2.56
CA THR A 379 -14.47 0.50 3.05
C THR A 379 -15.07 -0.90 2.89
N THR A 380 -14.38 -1.78 2.17
CA THR A 380 -14.84 -3.15 1.89
C THR A 380 -13.73 -4.16 2.18
N PRO A 381 -13.54 -4.59 3.45
CA PRO A 381 -12.47 -5.54 3.78
C PRO A 381 -12.50 -6.84 2.97
N MET A 382 -13.70 -7.31 2.60
CA MET A 382 -13.88 -8.50 1.78
C MET A 382 -14.95 -8.27 0.72
N VAL A 383 -14.59 -8.54 -0.53
CA VAL A 383 -15.45 -8.43 -1.70
C VAL A 383 -16.23 -9.75 -1.90
N PRO A 384 -17.54 -9.72 -2.13
CA PRO A 384 -18.31 -10.92 -2.43
C PRO A 384 -17.99 -11.42 -3.85
N VAL A 385 -17.73 -12.72 -3.97
CA VAL A 385 -17.51 -13.42 -5.25
C VAL A 385 -18.51 -14.56 -5.37
N ARG A 386 -18.96 -14.89 -6.58
CA ARG A 386 -19.79 -16.07 -6.82
C ARG A 386 -19.00 -17.16 -7.52
N GLU A 387 -18.87 -18.29 -6.84
CA GLU A 387 -18.28 -19.50 -7.39
C GLU A 387 -19.28 -20.66 -7.31
N ASN A 388 -19.52 -21.34 -8.42
CA ASN A 388 -20.41 -22.50 -8.49
C ASN A 388 -21.81 -22.29 -7.86
N GLY A 389 -22.34 -21.05 -7.98
CA GLY A 389 -23.66 -20.67 -7.44
C GLY A 389 -23.66 -20.31 -5.95
N ARG A 390 -22.54 -20.44 -5.26
CA ARG A 390 -22.36 -19.99 -3.88
C ARG A 390 -21.71 -18.61 -3.84
N ARG A 391 -22.07 -17.81 -2.85
CA ARG A 391 -21.37 -16.56 -2.56
C ARG A 391 -20.21 -16.88 -1.61
N THR A 392 -18.99 -16.55 -2.03
CA THR A 392 -17.78 -16.56 -1.21
C THR A 392 -17.28 -15.13 -1.06
N TYR A 393 -16.25 -14.93 -0.26
CA TYR A 393 -15.64 -13.62 -0.05
C TYR A 393 -14.14 -13.70 -0.27
N THR A 394 -13.58 -12.66 -0.90
CA THR A 394 -12.14 -12.53 -1.10
C THR A 394 -11.64 -11.21 -0.52
N THR A 395 -10.41 -11.21 -0.05
CA THR A 395 -9.66 -10.02 0.38
C THR A 395 -8.99 -9.29 -0.79
N LEU A 396 -8.91 -9.94 -1.94
CA LEU A 396 -8.45 -9.38 -3.22
C LEU A 396 -9.60 -8.67 -3.96
N MET A 397 -9.36 -8.26 -5.20
CA MET A 397 -10.36 -7.60 -6.07
C MET A 397 -10.89 -6.27 -5.50
N GLY A 398 -10.01 -5.44 -4.94
CA GLY A 398 -10.40 -4.20 -4.27
C GLY A 398 -10.80 -4.39 -2.80
N GLY A 399 -10.55 -5.57 -2.23
CA GLY A 399 -10.64 -5.80 -0.79
C GLY A 399 -9.34 -5.43 -0.06
N LEU A 400 -9.34 -5.61 1.25
CA LEU A 400 -8.26 -5.16 2.14
C LEU A 400 -6.86 -5.69 1.77
N GLU A 401 -6.76 -6.90 1.25
CA GLU A 401 -5.48 -7.47 0.81
C GLU A 401 -4.90 -6.73 -0.41
N THR A 402 -5.75 -6.25 -1.33
CA THR A 402 -5.32 -5.42 -2.45
C THR A 402 -4.69 -4.11 -1.95
N ASP A 403 -5.36 -3.44 -1.02
CA ASP A 403 -4.89 -2.18 -0.42
C ASP A 403 -3.60 -2.39 0.38
N PHE A 404 -3.54 -3.49 1.14
CA PHE A 404 -2.34 -3.91 1.87
C PHE A 404 -1.15 -4.15 0.94
N LEU A 405 -1.34 -4.91 -0.15
CA LEU A 405 -0.27 -5.18 -1.12
C LEU A 405 0.20 -3.91 -1.82
N THR A 406 -0.71 -2.98 -2.13
CA THR A 406 -0.36 -1.67 -2.69
C THR A 406 0.57 -0.90 -1.74
N CYS A 407 0.28 -0.88 -0.45
CA CYS A 407 1.16 -0.26 0.55
C CYS A 407 2.47 -1.06 0.75
N LEU A 408 2.41 -2.39 0.72
CA LEU A 408 3.59 -3.25 0.90
C LEU A 408 4.64 -3.06 -0.20
N GLU A 409 4.23 -2.76 -1.42
CA GLU A 409 5.13 -2.51 -2.55
C GLU A 409 5.84 -1.14 -2.46
N THR A 410 5.38 -0.23 -1.61
CA THR A 410 6.02 1.07 -1.44
C THR A 410 7.34 0.97 -0.68
N VAL A 411 8.33 1.79 -1.05
CA VAL A 411 9.59 1.89 -0.32
C VAL A 411 9.34 2.58 1.03
N PRO A 412 9.67 1.94 2.17
CA PRO A 412 9.49 2.59 3.47
C PRO A 412 10.51 3.70 3.67
N LEU A 413 10.04 4.87 4.12
CA LEU A 413 10.87 6.07 4.30
C LEU A 413 11.26 6.32 5.77
N ALA A 414 11.10 5.32 6.61
CA ALA A 414 11.58 5.28 7.99
C ALA A 414 11.88 3.84 8.39
N ASP A 415 12.75 3.66 9.36
CA ASP A 415 12.98 2.45 10.12
C ASP A 415 12.84 2.78 11.61
N ILE A 416 12.16 1.94 12.37
CA ILE A 416 11.99 2.12 13.81
C ILE A 416 12.26 0.81 14.55
N GLN A 417 13.11 0.87 15.55
CA GLN A 417 13.36 -0.21 16.49
C GLN A 417 12.76 0.13 17.84
N LEU A 418 12.17 -0.84 18.50
CA LEU A 418 11.51 -0.73 19.79
C LEU A 418 12.23 -1.58 20.82
N TYR A 419 12.58 -0.98 21.95
CA TYR A 419 13.19 -1.65 23.10
C TYR A 419 12.45 -1.24 24.36
N GLY A 420 12.19 -2.17 25.28
CA GLY A 420 11.47 -1.79 26.48
C GLY A 420 11.64 -2.76 27.63
N ASP A 421 11.39 -2.27 28.83
CA ASP A 421 11.31 -3.04 30.05
C ASP A 421 10.10 -2.62 30.89
N MET A 422 9.52 -3.58 31.59
CA MET A 422 8.38 -3.35 32.47
C MET A 422 8.82 -2.86 33.85
N ASP A 423 8.24 -1.76 34.32
CA ASP A 423 8.35 -1.23 35.67
C ASP A 423 6.95 -1.25 36.31
N GLY A 424 6.59 -2.35 36.95
CA GLY A 424 5.24 -2.57 37.44
C GLY A 424 4.22 -2.66 36.28
N ASN A 425 3.31 -1.68 36.20
CA ASN A 425 2.32 -1.57 35.12
C ASN A 425 2.71 -0.50 34.08
N SER A 426 3.92 0.02 34.14
CA SER A 426 4.45 0.97 33.16
C SER A 426 5.49 0.31 32.27
N LEU A 427 5.48 0.64 30.99
CA LEU A 427 6.50 0.27 30.02
C LEU A 427 7.49 1.44 29.87
N ASN A 428 8.76 1.22 30.18
CA ASN A 428 9.82 2.14 29.78
C ASN A 428 10.23 1.75 28.36
N LEU A 429 9.79 2.54 27.38
CA LEU A 429 10.00 2.27 25.95
C LEU A 429 11.09 3.19 25.42
N HIS A 430 12.12 2.61 24.84
CA HIS A 430 13.16 3.27 24.07
C HIS A 430 12.97 2.98 22.59
N THR A 431 13.06 4.00 21.74
CA THR A 431 12.94 3.85 20.28
C THR A 431 14.16 4.41 19.58
N VAL A 432 14.64 3.70 18.58
CA VAL A 432 15.68 4.17 17.66
C VAL A 432 15.05 4.28 16.27
N THR A 433 14.98 5.50 15.75
CA THR A 433 14.38 5.76 14.44
C THR A 433 15.46 6.24 13.47
N ARG A 434 15.45 5.73 12.22
CA ARG A 434 16.35 6.12 11.15
C ARG A 434 15.56 6.44 9.89
N PHE A 435 16.08 7.33 9.06
CA PHE A 435 15.44 7.70 7.80
C PHE A 435 16.40 7.44 6.64
N PRO A 436 15.94 6.78 5.56
CA PRO A 436 16.81 6.51 4.42
C PRO A 436 17.03 7.73 3.53
N VAL A 437 16.22 8.80 3.71
CA VAL A 437 16.27 10.04 2.93
C VAL A 437 16.36 11.26 3.85
N ASN A 438 16.96 12.35 3.36
CA ASN A 438 16.93 13.64 4.03
C ASN A 438 15.50 14.21 4.02
N ARG A 439 15.14 14.98 5.04
CA ARG A 439 13.87 15.72 5.12
C ARG A 439 14.11 17.11 5.65
N GLU A 440 13.50 18.10 5.01
CA GLU A 440 13.55 19.51 5.40
C GLU A 440 12.17 19.98 5.84
N GLY A 441 12.11 20.78 6.91
CA GLY A 441 10.85 21.31 7.43
C GLY A 441 9.87 20.26 7.96
N SER A 442 10.37 19.05 8.28
CA SER A 442 9.54 17.90 8.63
C SER A 442 8.83 18.06 9.99
N ASP A 443 7.64 17.47 10.12
CA ASP A 443 6.92 17.25 11.39
C ASP A 443 6.66 15.75 11.54
N ILE A 444 7.72 15.00 11.84
CA ILE A 444 7.65 13.56 12.08
C ILE A 444 7.28 13.31 13.54
N ARG A 445 6.39 12.35 13.74
CA ARG A 445 5.83 12.00 15.05
C ARG A 445 5.85 10.51 15.29
N LEU A 446 5.79 10.12 16.56
CA LEU A 446 5.67 8.72 16.99
C LEU A 446 4.33 8.51 17.68
N ALA A 447 3.64 7.45 17.28
CA ALA A 447 2.47 6.96 18.02
C ALA A 447 2.68 5.48 18.36
N PHE A 448 2.08 5.05 19.47
CA PHE A 448 2.19 3.67 19.91
C PHE A 448 0.81 3.11 20.20
N VAL A 449 0.57 1.89 19.74
CA VAL A 449 -0.69 1.16 20.00
C VAL A 449 -0.36 -0.14 20.70
N VAL A 450 -0.98 -0.37 21.85
CA VAL A 450 -0.96 -1.69 22.48
C VAL A 450 -2.11 -2.50 21.92
N THR A 451 -1.81 -3.67 21.37
CA THR A 451 -2.80 -4.65 20.91
C THR A 451 -2.72 -5.92 21.75
N GLU A 452 -3.82 -6.65 21.84
CA GLU A 452 -3.91 -7.93 22.54
C GLU A 452 -4.62 -8.96 21.67
N ASP A 453 -4.05 -10.15 21.59
CA ASP A 453 -4.65 -11.32 20.94
C ASP A 453 -5.31 -12.23 21.98
N HIS A 454 -6.17 -13.17 21.51
CA HIS A 454 -6.89 -14.13 22.32
C HIS A 454 -7.76 -13.49 23.42
N VAL A 455 -8.35 -12.34 23.10
CA VAL A 455 -9.20 -11.58 24.03
C VAL A 455 -10.57 -12.21 24.12
N TRP A 456 -10.90 -12.81 25.27
CA TRP A 456 -12.21 -13.36 25.54
C TRP A 456 -12.62 -13.20 27.01
N ASP A 457 -13.93 -12.96 27.21
CA ASP A 457 -14.59 -12.91 28.52
C ASP A 457 -16.05 -13.28 28.34
N ASN A 458 -16.71 -13.82 29.34
CA ASN A 458 -18.12 -14.23 29.27
C ASN A 458 -19.12 -13.09 29.01
N ARG A 459 -18.66 -11.84 29.04
CA ARG A 459 -19.45 -10.64 28.67
C ARG A 459 -19.34 -10.32 27.18
N TYR A 460 -18.37 -10.91 26.48
CA TYR A 460 -18.07 -10.59 25.08
C TYR A 460 -18.98 -11.39 24.14
N TYR A 461 -19.15 -10.85 22.95
CA TYR A 461 -19.93 -11.49 21.90
C TYR A 461 -19.57 -10.87 20.55
N GLN A 462 -19.81 -11.59 19.48
CA GLN A 462 -19.78 -11.03 18.14
C GLN A 462 -21.14 -11.18 17.48
N MET A 463 -21.73 -10.07 17.03
CA MET A 463 -22.93 -10.14 16.18
C MET A 463 -22.54 -10.63 14.79
N ASN A 464 -23.35 -11.57 14.25
CA ASN A 464 -23.07 -12.18 12.95
C ASN A 464 -24.35 -12.30 12.13
N ARG A 465 -24.38 -11.66 10.95
CA ARG A 465 -25.51 -11.82 10.01
C ARG A 465 -25.31 -12.96 9.01
N PHE A 466 -24.10 -13.50 8.85
CA PHE A 466 -23.77 -14.48 7.82
C PHE A 466 -24.19 -15.91 8.17
N GLY A 467 -24.52 -16.16 9.42
CA GLY A 467 -24.85 -17.49 9.93
C GLY A 467 -26.10 -18.11 9.33
N GLY A 468 -25.99 -19.33 8.80
CA GLY A 468 -27.10 -20.13 8.27
C GLY A 468 -27.49 -19.80 6.83
N GLY A 469 -26.68 -19.01 6.11
CA GLY A 469 -26.81 -18.75 4.68
C GLY A 469 -25.96 -19.71 3.81
N ASP A 470 -26.06 -19.50 2.49
CA ASP A 470 -25.23 -20.22 1.49
C ASP A 470 -23.88 -19.50 1.24
N GLU A 471 -23.51 -18.57 2.10
CA GLU A 471 -22.29 -17.75 2.00
C GLU A 471 -21.15 -18.43 2.75
N GLU A 472 -19.93 -18.46 2.19
CA GLU A 472 -18.74 -18.94 2.87
C GLU A 472 -17.90 -17.73 3.33
N LEU A 473 -17.71 -17.61 4.66
CA LEU A 473 -16.99 -16.51 5.30
C LEU A 473 -16.20 -17.03 6.51
N GLY A 474 -15.05 -17.69 6.26
CA GLY A 474 -14.11 -18.11 7.31
C GLY A 474 -14.71 -18.92 8.47
N GLY A 475 -15.84 -19.61 8.25
CA GLY A 475 -16.55 -20.36 9.28
C GLY A 475 -17.72 -19.60 9.93
N PHE A 476 -17.81 -18.28 9.78
CA PHE A 476 -18.93 -17.49 10.32
C PHE A 476 -20.29 -17.90 9.74
N GLU A 477 -20.33 -18.49 8.55
CA GLU A 477 -21.56 -19.04 7.97
C GLU A 477 -22.18 -20.18 8.81
N LYS A 478 -21.39 -20.81 9.67
CA LYS A 478 -21.85 -21.88 10.58
C LYS A 478 -22.37 -21.34 11.90
N LEU A 479 -22.02 -20.11 12.24
CA LEU A 479 -22.33 -19.47 13.52
C LEU A 479 -23.52 -18.51 13.36
N LYS A 480 -24.58 -18.64 14.15
CA LYS A 480 -25.83 -17.86 13.99
C LYS A 480 -25.93 -16.73 15.00
N GLY A 481 -26.26 -15.54 14.51
CA GLY A 481 -26.70 -14.42 15.34
C GLY A 481 -25.62 -13.90 16.27
N ARG A 482 -25.84 -13.99 17.58
CA ARG A 482 -24.89 -13.56 18.61
C ARG A 482 -23.99 -14.73 19.00
N ILE A 483 -22.70 -14.62 18.69
CA ILE A 483 -21.68 -15.61 19.03
C ILE A 483 -21.12 -15.25 20.41
N THR A 484 -21.15 -16.19 21.37
CA THR A 484 -20.73 -15.98 22.76
C THR A 484 -19.81 -17.07 23.28
N GLU A 485 -19.60 -18.14 22.53
CA GLU A 485 -18.80 -19.30 22.94
C GLU A 485 -17.78 -19.63 21.84
N ASP A 486 -16.64 -20.12 22.24
CA ASP A 486 -15.56 -20.56 21.35
C ASP A 486 -15.11 -19.49 20.35
N PHE A 487 -15.06 -18.21 20.80
CA PHE A 487 -14.68 -17.08 19.98
C PHE A 487 -13.74 -16.15 20.76
N GLU A 488 -12.63 -15.83 20.15
CA GLU A 488 -11.63 -14.90 20.70
C GLU A 488 -11.40 -13.75 19.70
N PHE A 489 -11.23 -12.54 20.24
CA PHE A 489 -10.84 -11.40 19.43
C PHE A 489 -9.33 -11.30 19.39
N ASN A 490 -8.79 -11.02 18.21
CA ASN A 490 -7.36 -10.80 17.96
C ASN A 490 -7.10 -9.36 17.53
N HIS A 491 -5.86 -8.91 17.71
CA HIS A 491 -5.40 -7.56 17.35
C HIS A 491 -6.14 -6.42 18.06
N VAL A 492 -6.81 -6.69 19.18
CA VAL A 492 -7.67 -5.71 19.87
C VAL A 492 -6.84 -4.55 20.39
N ALA A 493 -7.13 -3.33 19.94
CA ALA A 493 -6.51 -2.13 20.47
C ALA A 493 -6.87 -1.93 21.95
N ARG A 494 -5.85 -1.86 22.82
CA ARG A 494 -6.01 -1.69 24.28
C ARG A 494 -5.64 -0.29 24.74
N ALA A 495 -4.70 0.36 24.04
CA ALA A 495 -4.30 1.75 24.29
C ALA A 495 -3.72 2.38 23.03
N LEU A 496 -3.91 3.69 22.89
CA LEU A 496 -3.22 4.54 21.92
C LEU A 496 -2.45 5.61 22.70
N TYR A 497 -1.19 5.78 22.39
CA TYR A 497 -0.32 6.81 22.98
C TYR A 497 0.20 7.75 21.89
N GLY A 498 0.10 9.05 22.13
CA GLY A 498 0.45 10.10 21.19
C GLY A 498 -0.73 10.55 20.33
N ASP A 499 -1.93 10.11 20.66
CA ASP A 499 -3.16 10.36 19.88
C ASP A 499 -3.01 9.89 18.42
N TRP A 500 -3.96 10.27 17.56
CA TRP A 500 -3.92 9.92 16.15
C TRP A 500 -2.72 10.56 15.42
N GLU A 501 -2.41 11.81 15.72
CA GLU A 501 -1.31 12.52 15.07
C GLU A 501 0.09 12.14 15.58
N GLY A 502 0.20 11.45 16.70
CA GLY A 502 1.47 11.09 17.34
C GLY A 502 2.07 12.23 18.21
N TYR A 503 3.08 11.86 19.00
CA TYR A 503 3.81 12.79 19.87
C TYR A 503 4.61 13.81 19.07
N PRO A 504 4.34 15.11 19.18
CA PRO A 504 5.10 16.16 18.50
C PRO A 504 6.48 16.41 19.12
N GLY A 505 7.38 17.01 18.34
CA GLY A 505 8.66 17.53 18.82
C GLY A 505 9.68 16.46 19.22
N ARG A 506 9.53 15.22 18.70
CA ARG A 506 10.44 14.11 18.95
C ARG A 506 11.58 14.04 17.94
N PHE A 507 11.45 14.73 16.82
CA PHE A 507 12.46 14.82 15.78
C PHE A 507 12.79 16.28 15.45
N PRO A 508 14.01 16.57 14.98
CA PRO A 508 14.32 17.88 14.44
C PRO A 508 13.54 18.10 13.13
N LYS A 509 13.42 19.36 12.71
CA LYS A 509 12.82 19.69 11.41
C LYS A 509 13.69 19.27 10.23
N GLU A 510 15.00 19.25 10.46
CA GLU A 510 16.00 18.82 9.49
C GLU A 510 16.45 17.41 9.87
N ILE A 511 16.13 16.42 9.05
CA ILE A 511 16.49 15.02 9.25
C ILE A 511 17.57 14.66 8.24
N THR A 512 18.65 14.08 8.75
CA THR A 512 19.76 13.58 7.93
C THR A 512 19.60 12.08 7.66
N ALA A 513 19.73 11.70 6.39
CA ALA A 513 19.64 10.30 5.98
C ALA A 513 20.73 9.44 6.67
N GLY A 514 20.33 8.29 7.18
CA GLY A 514 21.24 7.33 7.84
C GLY A 514 21.54 7.63 9.29
N GLU A 515 21.25 8.83 9.81
CA GLU A 515 21.42 9.15 11.23
C GLU A 515 20.32 8.49 12.08
N SER A 516 20.67 8.18 13.35
CA SER A 516 19.76 7.61 14.34
C SER A 516 19.20 8.69 15.25
N TYR A 517 17.91 8.58 15.56
CA TYR A 517 17.17 9.48 16.45
C TYR A 517 16.55 8.65 17.58
N ASP A 518 17.04 8.87 18.80
CA ASP A 518 16.62 8.13 19.98
C ASP A 518 15.52 8.89 20.73
N ASN A 519 14.51 8.16 21.21
CA ASN A 519 13.45 8.72 22.04
C ASN A 519 13.07 7.77 23.16
N ASP A 520 12.84 8.31 24.35
CA ASP A 520 12.38 7.58 25.53
C ASP A 520 10.95 7.97 25.90
N PHE A 521 10.17 6.97 26.30
CA PHE A 521 8.80 7.12 26.76
C PHE A 521 8.58 6.28 28.01
N LYS A 522 7.74 6.76 28.90
CA LYS A 522 7.16 5.96 29.98
C LYS A 522 5.66 5.88 29.74
N LEU A 523 5.16 4.68 29.43
CA LEU A 523 3.79 4.42 29.06
C LEU A 523 3.10 3.60 30.14
N ASP A 524 2.04 4.14 30.74
CA ASP A 524 1.24 3.39 31.73
C ASP A 524 0.26 2.50 30.96
N LEU A 525 0.43 1.17 31.09
CA LEU A 525 -0.38 0.20 30.38
C LEU A 525 -1.77 0.08 31.03
N PRO A 526 -2.84 -0.13 30.22
CA PRO A 526 -4.17 -0.25 30.74
C PRO A 526 -4.35 -1.54 31.55
N THR A 527 -5.03 -1.47 32.69
CA THR A 527 -5.34 -2.62 33.54
C THR A 527 -6.38 -3.56 32.92
N THR A 528 -6.89 -3.20 31.75
CA THR A 528 -7.85 -4.00 30.97
C THR A 528 -7.20 -5.07 30.10
N ILE A 529 -5.87 -5.10 29.97
CA ILE A 529 -5.15 -6.19 29.32
C ILE A 529 -5.40 -7.47 30.11
N LEU A 530 -5.82 -8.53 29.45
CA LEU A 530 -6.17 -9.80 30.09
C LEU A 530 -4.92 -10.68 30.30
N ASP A 531 -4.04 -10.74 29.28
CA ASP A 531 -2.78 -11.48 29.35
C ASP A 531 -1.66 -10.73 28.63
N MET A 532 -0.65 -10.31 29.38
CA MET A 532 0.51 -9.60 28.85
C MET A 532 1.32 -10.44 27.85
N ASN A 533 1.25 -11.79 27.91
CA ASN A 533 1.94 -12.63 26.93
C ASN A 533 1.29 -12.57 25.53
N ASN A 534 0.02 -12.16 25.46
CA ASN A 534 -0.71 -11.95 24.23
C ASN A 534 -0.70 -10.49 23.79
N ALA A 535 -0.07 -9.60 24.57
CA ALA A 535 -0.01 -8.18 24.30
C ALA A 535 1.26 -7.80 23.54
N ARG A 536 1.10 -6.88 22.59
CA ARG A 536 2.18 -6.29 21.77
C ARG A 536 2.07 -4.78 21.76
N ILE A 537 3.17 -4.08 21.52
CA ILE A 537 3.17 -2.64 21.23
C ILE A 537 3.66 -2.42 19.80
N ILE A 538 2.84 -1.74 19.01
CA ILE A 538 3.16 -1.31 17.64
C ILE A 538 3.59 0.15 17.73
N GLY A 539 4.79 0.47 17.23
CA GLY A 539 5.31 1.83 17.11
C GLY A 539 5.22 2.29 15.65
N MET A 540 4.58 3.41 15.43
CA MET A 540 4.36 4.02 14.10
C MET A 540 5.16 5.30 13.96
N VAL A 541 5.85 5.46 12.83
CA VAL A 541 6.49 6.72 12.41
C VAL A 541 5.52 7.43 11.47
N ILE A 542 5.04 8.59 11.87
CA ILE A 542 3.98 9.35 11.18
C ILE A 542 4.57 10.63 10.61
N ASP A 543 4.34 10.88 9.34
CA ASP A 543 4.51 12.20 8.73
C ASP A 543 3.24 13.01 8.96
N ASN A 544 3.27 13.94 9.89
CA ASN A 544 2.08 14.71 10.28
C ASN A 544 1.57 15.64 9.17
N ALA A 545 2.43 16.03 8.23
CA ALA A 545 2.02 16.88 7.10
C ALA A 545 1.07 16.15 6.13
N SER A 546 1.31 14.86 5.90
CA SER A 546 0.47 14.01 5.06
C SER A 546 -0.51 13.15 5.87
N GLY A 547 -0.32 13.03 7.18
CA GLY A 547 -1.06 12.11 8.05
C GLY A 547 -0.69 10.63 7.88
N LYS A 548 0.26 10.30 7.00
CA LYS A 548 0.61 8.91 6.62
C LYS A 548 1.58 8.26 7.59
N VAL A 549 1.44 6.95 7.75
CA VAL A 549 2.45 6.11 8.42
C VAL A 549 3.56 5.79 7.41
N LEU A 550 4.77 6.23 7.70
CA LEU A 550 5.95 6.00 6.85
C LEU A 550 6.48 4.58 6.97
N ASN A 551 6.41 4.02 8.15
CA ASN A 551 6.72 2.64 8.50
C ASN A 551 6.39 2.39 9.97
N ALA A 552 6.43 1.13 10.40
CA ALA A 552 6.16 0.75 11.77
C ALA A 552 7.00 -0.47 12.18
N ASN A 553 7.01 -0.77 13.46
CA ASN A 553 7.54 -2.02 14.00
C ASN A 553 6.73 -2.45 15.24
N VAL A 554 6.95 -3.67 15.70
CA VAL A 554 6.20 -4.26 16.79
C VAL A 554 7.15 -4.92 17.80
N MET A 555 6.80 -4.86 19.08
CA MET A 555 7.48 -5.54 20.17
C MET A 555 6.45 -6.26 21.05
N SER A 556 6.73 -7.51 21.45
CA SER A 556 5.93 -8.25 22.43
C SER A 556 6.11 -7.66 23.84
N LEU A 557 5.03 -7.66 24.64
CA LEU A 557 5.05 -7.23 26.04
C LEU A 557 5.13 -8.40 27.02
N GLY A 558 5.00 -9.65 26.55
CA GLY A 558 5.05 -10.86 27.38
C GLY A 558 6.42 -11.14 27.98
N THR A 559 6.43 -11.84 29.12
CA THR A 559 7.64 -12.19 29.90
C THR A 559 8.53 -13.27 29.25
N GLY A 560 8.47 -13.46 27.94
CA GLY A 560 9.20 -14.54 27.24
C GLY A 560 9.92 -14.14 25.97
N SER A 561 9.73 -12.93 25.48
CA SER A 561 10.34 -12.51 24.22
C SER A 561 10.74 -11.03 24.24
N LEU A 562 11.85 -10.74 24.89
CA LEU A 562 12.69 -9.63 24.44
C LEU A 562 13.49 -10.19 23.25
N ASP A 563 12.84 -10.34 22.09
CA ASP A 563 13.54 -10.65 20.85
C ASP A 563 14.33 -9.40 20.43
N LEU A 564 15.46 -9.22 21.09
CA LEU A 564 16.48 -8.27 20.66
C LEU A 564 17.30 -8.94 19.56
N VAL A 565 16.77 -8.97 18.35
CA VAL A 565 17.59 -9.22 17.16
C VAL A 565 18.32 -7.92 16.88
N GLY A 566 19.60 -7.86 17.16
CA GLY A 566 20.45 -6.74 16.77
C GLY A 566 21.14 -7.07 15.47
N GLU A 567 20.90 -6.29 14.43
CA GLU A 567 21.71 -6.28 13.21
C GLU A 567 22.58 -5.03 13.19
N ASP A 568 23.78 -5.15 12.62
CA ASP A 568 24.58 -3.96 12.33
C ASP A 568 24.00 -3.19 11.13
N ALA A 569 24.41 -1.94 10.98
CA ALA A 569 23.94 -1.06 9.90
C ALA A 569 24.22 -1.59 8.47
N SER A 570 25.03 -2.66 8.34
CA SER A 570 25.33 -3.34 7.09
C SER A 570 24.51 -4.62 6.87
N GLY A 571 23.74 -5.10 7.89
CA GLY A 571 23.05 -6.39 7.86
C GLY A 571 24.00 -7.60 7.85
N LEU A 572 25.29 -7.38 8.16
CA LEU A 572 26.35 -8.39 8.09
C LEU A 572 26.56 -9.11 9.41
N ILE A 573 26.05 -8.58 10.53
CA ILE A 573 26.15 -9.18 11.86
C ILE A 573 24.75 -9.27 12.46
N ARG A 574 24.34 -10.48 12.82
CA ARG A 574 23.05 -10.77 13.46
C ARG A 574 23.28 -11.42 14.81
N VAL A 575 22.63 -10.93 15.84
CA VAL A 575 22.70 -11.45 17.22
C VAL A 575 21.32 -11.95 17.60
N GLU A 576 21.22 -13.24 17.90
CA GLU A 576 19.96 -13.94 18.24
C GLU A 576 20.05 -14.57 19.62
N PRO A 577 19.00 -14.51 20.46
CA PRO A 577 18.89 -15.35 21.64
C PRO A 577 18.87 -16.83 21.24
N SER A 578 19.47 -17.68 22.06
CA SER A 578 19.41 -19.15 21.91
C SER A 578 18.94 -19.81 23.21
N ALA A 579 18.53 -21.05 23.13
CA ALA A 579 18.02 -21.79 24.32
C ALA A 579 18.97 -21.83 25.53
N SER A 580 20.24 -21.49 25.33
CA SER A 580 21.28 -21.52 26.39
C SER A 580 22.22 -20.31 26.35
N GLY A 581 21.83 -19.21 25.69
CA GLY A 581 22.69 -18.03 25.56
C GLY A 581 22.41 -17.21 24.31
N VAL A 582 23.45 -16.89 23.55
CA VAL A 582 23.36 -16.01 22.36
C VAL A 582 24.02 -16.69 21.19
N ARG A 583 23.34 -16.65 20.04
CA ARG A 583 23.90 -16.96 18.72
C ARG A 583 24.24 -15.67 17.98
N VAL A 584 25.46 -15.57 17.48
CA VAL A 584 25.90 -14.47 16.62
C VAL A 584 26.24 -15.03 15.25
N VAL A 585 25.66 -14.45 14.21
CA VAL A 585 25.93 -14.80 12.82
C VAL A 585 26.53 -13.57 12.14
N GLY A 586 27.63 -13.74 11.41
CA GLY A 586 28.29 -12.64 10.69
C GLY A 586 29.17 -13.14 9.56
N LEU A 587 29.81 -12.23 8.84
CA LEU A 587 30.76 -12.55 7.78
C LEU A 587 32.21 -12.38 8.28
N GLY A 588 33.04 -13.43 8.13
CA GLY A 588 34.46 -13.38 8.47
C GLY A 588 34.76 -13.64 9.96
N LEU A 589 35.95 -13.23 10.38
CA LEU A 589 36.43 -13.42 11.76
C LEU A 589 35.74 -12.41 12.68
N MET A 590 35.16 -12.88 13.78
CA MET A 590 34.46 -12.06 14.76
C MET A 590 34.97 -12.33 16.17
N ASP A 591 35.15 -11.28 16.98
CA ASP A 591 35.35 -11.34 18.42
C ASP A 591 34.03 -10.94 19.11
N VAL A 592 33.35 -11.90 19.71
CA VAL A 592 32.11 -11.71 20.47
C VAL A 592 32.44 -11.60 21.96
N THR A 593 32.03 -10.50 22.59
CA THR A 593 32.15 -10.26 24.01
C THR A 593 30.77 -10.05 24.60
N VAL A 594 30.40 -10.82 25.62
CA VAL A 594 29.16 -10.66 26.38
C VAL A 594 29.49 -10.06 27.75
N SER A 595 28.84 -8.98 28.10
CA SER A 595 29.03 -8.28 29.38
C SER A 595 27.68 -8.11 30.09
N ASP A 596 27.67 -8.14 31.41
CA ASP A 596 26.51 -7.74 32.20
C ASP A 596 26.33 -6.19 32.19
N LEU A 597 25.20 -5.71 32.70
CA LEU A 597 24.91 -4.27 32.75
C LEU A 597 25.91 -3.46 33.60
N SER A 598 26.73 -4.11 34.46
CA SER A 598 27.83 -3.44 35.18
C SER A 598 29.11 -3.30 34.36
N GLY A 599 29.11 -3.83 33.12
CA GLY A 599 30.29 -3.85 32.24
C GLY A 599 31.24 -4.99 32.45
N ARG A 600 30.92 -5.94 33.35
CA ARG A 600 31.74 -7.12 33.60
C ARG A 600 31.56 -8.13 32.47
N THR A 601 32.66 -8.55 31.86
CA THR A 601 32.64 -9.60 30.83
C THR A 601 32.21 -10.93 31.41
N VAL A 602 31.17 -11.54 30.89
CA VAL A 602 30.60 -12.82 31.26
C VAL A 602 31.12 -13.94 30.37
N ALA A 603 31.23 -13.65 29.08
CA ALA A 603 31.74 -14.58 28.08
C ALA A 603 32.49 -13.86 26.96
N ARG A 604 33.43 -14.58 26.32
CA ARG A 604 34.14 -14.10 25.12
C ARG A 604 34.42 -15.28 24.20
N VAL A 605 34.12 -15.12 22.94
CA VAL A 605 34.34 -16.13 21.90
C VAL A 605 34.82 -15.44 20.61
N SER A 606 35.86 -16.03 19.97
CA SER A 606 36.26 -15.64 18.60
C SER A 606 35.83 -16.75 17.66
N ALA A 607 35.12 -16.40 16.58
CA ALA A 607 34.59 -17.34 15.62
C ALA A 607 34.64 -16.78 14.19
N ASN A 608 34.52 -17.68 13.20
CA ASN A 608 34.41 -17.30 11.80
C ASN A 608 33.03 -17.68 11.32
N GLY A 609 32.22 -16.68 10.95
CA GLY A 609 30.86 -16.82 10.45
C GLY A 609 29.77 -16.96 11.52
N THR A 610 29.90 -17.89 12.49
CA THR A 610 28.86 -18.11 13.51
C THR A 610 29.51 -18.41 14.87
N ALA A 611 29.00 -17.78 15.95
CA ALA A 611 29.38 -18.03 17.32
C ALA A 611 28.14 -18.36 18.17
N ASP A 612 28.15 -19.49 18.88
CA ASP A 612 27.18 -19.80 19.94
C ASP A 612 27.87 -19.54 21.30
N VAL A 613 27.36 -18.57 22.05
CA VAL A 613 27.90 -18.16 23.34
C VAL A 613 26.96 -18.63 24.44
N GLN A 614 27.41 -19.58 25.29
CA GLN A 614 26.63 -20.04 26.42
C GLN A 614 26.68 -19.05 27.59
N ILE A 615 25.50 -18.82 28.20
CA ILE A 615 25.34 -17.96 29.37
C ILE A 615 24.45 -18.69 30.37
N ASP A 616 25.03 -19.02 31.53
CA ASP A 616 24.41 -19.90 32.50
C ASP A 616 23.39 -19.21 33.44
N THR A 617 23.20 -17.91 33.30
CA THR A 617 22.31 -17.14 34.17
C THR A 617 21.38 -16.27 33.35
N CYS A 618 20.08 -16.31 33.69
CA CYS A 618 19.10 -15.39 33.10
C CYS A 618 19.41 -13.94 33.49
N GLY A 619 19.32 -13.03 32.54
CA GLY A 619 19.60 -11.62 32.76
C GLY A 619 19.69 -10.82 31.48
N ILE A 620 19.97 -9.53 31.63
CA ILE A 620 20.19 -8.64 30.49
C ILE A 620 21.70 -8.47 30.31
N TYR A 621 22.14 -8.68 29.06
CA TYR A 621 23.55 -8.64 28.69
C TYR A 621 23.77 -7.70 27.52
N ILE A 622 24.99 -7.17 27.40
CA ILE A 622 25.45 -6.45 26.23
C ILE A 622 26.37 -7.38 25.44
N VAL A 623 25.97 -7.71 24.22
CA VAL A 623 26.77 -8.51 23.30
C VAL A 623 27.49 -7.54 22.35
N THR A 624 28.81 -7.48 22.47
CA THR A 624 29.65 -6.68 21.58
C THR A 624 30.32 -7.58 20.57
N VAL A 625 30.11 -7.32 19.29
CA VAL A 625 30.73 -8.08 18.19
C VAL A 625 31.68 -7.15 17.45
N LYS A 626 32.95 -7.54 17.37
CA LYS A 626 33.99 -6.84 16.57
C LYS A 626 34.41 -7.75 15.44
N GLY A 627 34.29 -7.27 14.21
CA GLY A 627 34.76 -7.94 13.02
C GLY A 627 35.55 -6.98 12.11
N ASP A 628 36.02 -7.49 10.97
CA ASP A 628 36.77 -6.71 9.99
C ASP A 628 35.98 -5.52 9.43
N ASN A 629 34.65 -5.59 9.50
CA ASN A 629 33.71 -4.59 8.94
C ASN A 629 33.11 -3.63 9.98
N GLY A 630 33.56 -3.69 11.25
CA GLY A 630 33.06 -2.79 12.27
C GLY A 630 32.88 -3.40 13.66
N CYS A 631 32.23 -2.65 14.54
CA CYS A 631 31.89 -3.07 15.91
C CYS A 631 30.42 -2.78 16.17
N VAL A 632 29.68 -3.80 16.57
CA VAL A 632 28.27 -3.74 16.96
C VAL A 632 28.13 -4.09 18.44
N ALA A 633 27.29 -3.39 19.17
CA ALA A 633 26.92 -3.72 20.52
C ALA A 633 25.39 -3.82 20.63
N VAL A 634 24.92 -4.98 21.07
CA VAL A 634 23.49 -5.32 21.17
C VAL A 634 23.17 -5.69 22.61
N LYS A 635 22.06 -5.21 23.13
CA LYS A 635 21.53 -5.61 24.43
C LYS A 635 20.64 -6.84 24.25
N VAL A 636 20.91 -7.93 24.93
CA VAL A 636 20.18 -9.20 24.81
C VAL A 636 19.69 -9.63 26.18
N ALA A 637 18.46 -10.12 26.24
CA ALA A 637 17.94 -10.84 27.42
C ALA A 637 18.07 -12.36 27.22
N ILE A 638 18.53 -13.06 28.23
CA ILE A 638 18.74 -14.51 28.22
C ILE A 638 18.01 -15.13 29.40
#